data_b7cb65193dc7d24c1809ac1ea2614935
#
_entry.id   b7cb65193dc7d24c1809ac1ea2614935
#
_cell.length_a   1.000
_cell.length_b   1.000
_cell.length_c   1.000
_cell.angle_alpha   90.00
_cell.angle_beta   90.00
_cell.angle_gamma   90.00
#
_symmetry.space_group_name_H-M   'P 1'
#
loop_
_entity.id
_entity.type
_entity.pdbx_description
1 polymer ?
#
loop_
_entity_poly.entity_id
_entity_poly.type
_entity_poly.pdbx_seq_one_letter_code
_entity_poly.pdbx_strand_id
1 'polypeptide(L)'
;MTAFFLTIFIVIIVLVIIGLILFMLLEMKREKARLIKSLNMALFLVRLPKEDISGEERKQDKERIAVMEQLISSFATMHEGGWKGVVSGQPAVVLEMAVHHIGEEIHFYIAGPVRSAELIQRTVHGFYSAASVERVQDYNIFNPHGTHAGSVLTLAKRYFLPLRSYVTLESDPLNNISNALSKLEREGEGAAIQVVMQHAGNSWNKKAFAVARLMQRGKSYEAAVSEAAGGFLGFLKELSGGVGGEDKKKKEADEKAKTSLTPLAQETIKGIEGKASKAGFSVNVRLIASAPDALRAERILEQLENAFAQFSHPAWNGFKPRRVKGRALRNLLYNFSFRVFSEDEAMLLNTEEISSLYHFPISTLQTPRIGWLKAKTAPPPENLPEAEEGDGVTIGDSLFRGQARAVRMLREDRRRHLYVVGQTGTGKSTLLSEMIRQDIEKGEGVGIIDPHGDLAELALSLVPRERIKDVVYFNPGDMERPVGLNMLEAKGEDQRDFAVQEMIAIFMKLFPPEVVGPMFEHNMRNAMLTLMADPENPGTIVEIPRIFTDEAYVRSLLPKVQDPVVRAFWEKEMAKTSEFHKSEMLGYLVSKVGRFVENEMMRNIIGQPRSGFNIRDIMDNRKILIANLSKGKMGEVNSSLLGMILVSKLQMAAMARGDITQEGRADFYLYIDEFQNFTTDSIATILSEARKYRLNLIMAHQFIAQLPENIKNAAFGNVGSLCALRVGADDGEYLAKQFEPAFSQQDLLNLDNFNAVVKLMIRGQTSRPFNTLVHKPWERGVKPDLQAAQALKEFSRLTYGRAREVVQKEILERSQLARPVAAPSAMTPGESNK
;
A
#
# COMPACT_ATOMS: atom_id res chain seq x y z
N MET A 1 -50.77 22.22 70.80
CA MET A 1 -50.78 22.30 69.28
C MET A 1 -49.55 22.93 68.78
N THR A 2 -49.01 24.05 69.20
CA THR A 2 -47.83 24.74 68.72
C THR A 2 -46.54 23.89 68.77
N ALA A 3 -46.26 23.13 69.83
CA ALA A 3 -45.10 22.27 69.95
C ALA A 3 -45.12 21.09 68.94
N PHE A 4 -46.30 20.55 68.68
CA PHE A 4 -46.48 19.47 67.70
C PHE A 4 -46.18 19.94 66.25
N PHE A 5 -46.67 21.11 65.86
CA PHE A 5 -46.38 21.73 64.59
C PHE A 5 -44.88 22.10 64.41
N LEU A 6 -44.25 22.57 65.51
CA LEU A 6 -42.79 22.90 65.48
C LEU A 6 -41.95 21.63 65.30
N THR A 7 -42.31 20.50 65.93
CA THR A 7 -41.63 19.23 65.81
C THR A 7 -41.73 18.69 64.38
N ILE A 8 -42.93 18.73 63.74
CA ILE A 8 -43.17 18.34 62.41
C ILE A 8 -42.31 19.21 61.42
N PHE A 9 -42.29 20.53 61.67
CA PHE A 9 -41.52 21.46 60.84
C PHE A 9 -40.00 21.17 60.92
N ILE A 10 -39.43 20.90 62.08
CA ILE A 10 -38.05 20.52 62.33
C ILE A 10 -37.74 19.18 61.60
N VAL A 11 -38.61 18.18 61.69
CA VAL A 11 -38.49 16.90 61.05
C VAL A 11 -38.42 17.07 59.48
N ILE A 12 -39.29 17.93 58.93
CA ILE A 12 -39.30 18.24 57.50
C ILE A 12 -37.96 18.91 57.04
N ILE A 13 -37.49 19.90 57.86
CA ILE A 13 -36.22 20.56 57.60
C ILE A 13 -35.05 19.56 57.62
N VAL A 14 -35.02 18.69 58.63
CA VAL A 14 -33.98 17.65 58.74
C VAL A 14 -34.04 16.69 57.57
N LEU A 15 -35.22 16.25 57.11
CA LEU A 15 -35.39 15.39 55.91
C LEU A 15 -34.95 16.10 54.62
N VAL A 16 -35.23 17.39 54.46
CA VAL A 16 -34.80 18.21 53.36
C VAL A 16 -33.24 18.33 53.32
N ILE A 17 -32.62 18.59 54.49
CA ILE A 17 -31.16 18.67 54.62
C ILE A 17 -30.50 17.31 54.28
N ILE A 18 -31.06 16.21 54.85
CA ILE A 18 -30.56 14.84 54.48
C ILE A 18 -30.72 14.59 53.00
N GLY A 19 -31.86 14.97 52.40
CA GLY A 19 -32.10 14.86 50.96
C GLY A 19 -31.08 15.66 50.14
N LEU A 20 -30.76 16.89 50.54
CA LEU A 20 -29.74 17.74 49.90
C LEU A 20 -28.33 17.14 50.05
N ILE A 21 -27.97 16.62 51.24
CA ILE A 21 -26.66 15.96 51.43
C ILE A 21 -26.55 14.70 50.57
N LEU A 22 -27.59 13.85 50.54
CA LEU A 22 -27.62 12.67 49.66
C LEU A 22 -27.53 13.05 48.19
N PHE A 23 -28.23 14.11 47.80
CA PHE A 23 -28.14 14.63 46.43
C PHE A 23 -26.73 15.10 46.10
N MET A 24 -26.07 15.89 46.95
CA MET A 24 -24.67 16.31 46.77
C MET A 24 -23.71 15.13 46.71
N LEU A 25 -23.87 14.12 47.55
CA LEU A 25 -23.04 12.92 47.53
C LEU A 25 -23.23 12.10 46.25
N LEU A 26 -24.45 12.02 45.73
CA LEU A 26 -24.74 11.37 44.45
C LEU A 26 -24.15 12.15 43.29
N GLU A 27 -24.23 13.47 43.28
CA GLU A 27 -23.62 14.33 42.29
C GLU A 27 -22.07 14.17 42.26
N MET A 28 -21.43 14.22 43.44
CA MET A 28 -19.98 13.99 43.55
C MET A 28 -19.57 12.60 43.03
N LYS A 29 -20.35 11.55 43.35
CA LYS A 29 -20.10 10.20 42.82
C LYS A 29 -20.27 10.14 41.29
N ARG A 30 -21.29 10.82 40.75
CA ARG A 30 -21.54 10.92 39.31
C ARG A 30 -20.39 11.61 38.57
N GLU A 31 -19.94 12.76 39.08
CA GLU A 31 -18.80 13.49 38.49
C GLU A 31 -17.54 12.63 38.47
N LYS A 32 -17.20 11.98 39.57
CA LYS A 32 -16.06 11.07 39.66
C LYS A 32 -16.20 9.88 38.70
N ALA A 33 -17.40 9.29 38.60
CA ALA A 33 -17.64 8.18 37.67
C ALA A 33 -17.56 8.60 36.21
N ARG A 34 -18.04 9.81 35.86
CA ARG A 34 -17.89 10.38 34.49
C ARG A 34 -16.45 10.59 34.14
N LEU A 35 -15.66 11.15 35.04
CA LEU A 35 -14.22 11.35 34.79
C LEU A 35 -13.50 10.03 34.58
N ILE A 36 -13.73 9.01 35.40
CA ILE A 36 -13.15 7.68 35.24
C ILE A 36 -13.56 7.06 33.91
N LYS A 37 -14.82 7.22 33.47
CA LYS A 37 -15.27 6.72 32.15
C LYS A 37 -14.61 7.47 31.00
N SER A 38 -14.42 8.77 31.09
CA SER A 38 -13.80 9.59 30.05
C SER A 38 -12.30 9.32 29.91
N LEU A 39 -11.61 9.00 31.00
CA LEU A 39 -10.19 8.59 30.95
C LEU A 39 -9.99 7.19 30.36
N ASN A 40 -11.04 6.37 30.27
CA ASN A 40 -10.99 5.01 29.75
C ASN A 40 -11.70 4.91 28.39
N MET A 41 -11.30 5.77 27.45
CA MET A 41 -11.79 5.77 26.07
C MET A 41 -10.74 5.26 25.10
N ALA A 42 -11.18 4.55 24.06
CA ALA A 42 -10.39 4.22 22.87
C ALA A 42 -10.69 5.23 21.79
N LEU A 43 -9.64 5.77 21.15
CA LEU A 43 -9.74 6.69 20.04
C LEU A 43 -9.43 5.95 18.73
N PHE A 44 -10.29 6.13 17.75
CA PHE A 44 -10.15 5.57 16.40
C PHE A 44 -10.06 6.69 15.37
N LEU A 45 -9.03 6.66 14.56
CA LEU A 45 -8.92 7.44 13.33
C LEU A 45 -9.66 6.69 12.22
N VAL A 46 -10.59 7.37 11.56
CA VAL A 46 -11.38 6.79 10.48
C VAL A 46 -11.03 7.51 9.17
N ARG A 47 -10.58 6.76 8.18
CA ARG A 47 -10.29 7.26 6.83
C ARG A 47 -11.09 6.47 5.80
N LEU A 48 -11.69 7.17 4.84
CA LEU A 48 -12.37 6.56 3.70
C LEU A 48 -11.55 6.74 2.41
N PRO A 49 -11.63 5.81 1.45
CA PRO A 49 -11.06 6.02 0.14
C PRO A 49 -11.85 7.12 -0.60
N LYS A 50 -11.13 7.96 -1.36
CA LYS A 50 -11.77 8.90 -2.27
C LYS A 50 -12.14 8.16 -3.55
N GLU A 51 -13.43 8.01 -3.82
CA GLU A 51 -13.94 7.38 -5.03
C GLU A 51 -14.06 8.41 -6.15
N ASP A 52 -13.70 8.04 -7.39
CA ASP A 52 -13.97 8.85 -8.56
C ASP A 52 -15.45 8.71 -8.93
N ILE A 53 -16.20 9.82 -8.82
CA ILE A 53 -17.63 9.84 -9.03
C ILE A 53 -17.97 10.53 -10.35
N SER A 54 -18.71 9.85 -11.22
CA SER A 54 -19.29 10.45 -12.42
C SER A 54 -20.42 11.44 -12.07
N GLY A 55 -20.69 12.41 -12.94
CA GLY A 55 -21.62 13.53 -12.64
C GLY A 55 -23.06 13.12 -12.28
N GLU A 56 -23.53 11.92 -12.67
CA GLU A 56 -24.87 11.41 -12.34
C GLU A 56 -24.99 10.91 -10.89
N GLU A 57 -23.89 10.47 -10.27
CA GLU A 57 -23.89 9.93 -8.91
C GLU A 57 -23.96 11.01 -7.80
N ARG A 58 -23.82 12.31 -8.16
CA ARG A 58 -23.98 13.43 -7.20
C ARG A 58 -25.38 13.51 -6.58
N LYS A 59 -26.39 12.93 -7.20
CA LYS A 59 -27.77 12.86 -6.66
C LYS A 59 -27.87 11.96 -5.43
N GLN A 60 -26.88 11.10 -5.17
CA GLN A 60 -26.87 10.13 -4.07
C GLN A 60 -26.19 10.64 -2.79
N ASP A 61 -25.75 11.90 -2.73
CA ASP A 61 -25.05 12.44 -1.55
C ASP A 61 -25.86 12.31 -0.27
N LYS A 62 -27.17 12.57 -0.34
CA LYS A 62 -28.07 12.44 0.81
C LYS A 62 -28.18 11.00 1.33
N GLU A 63 -28.17 10.03 0.43
CA GLU A 63 -28.16 8.59 0.78
C GLU A 63 -26.85 8.20 1.47
N ARG A 64 -25.72 8.73 1.00
CA ARG A 64 -24.39 8.49 1.62
C ARG A 64 -24.30 9.08 3.02
N ILE A 65 -24.85 10.30 3.25
CA ILE A 65 -24.95 10.90 4.57
C ILE A 65 -25.90 10.10 5.47
N ALA A 66 -27.00 9.56 4.93
CA ALA A 66 -27.94 8.72 5.67
C ALA A 66 -27.31 7.45 6.26
N VAL A 67 -26.20 6.94 5.69
CA VAL A 67 -25.43 5.82 6.26
C VAL A 67 -24.88 6.21 7.64
N MET A 68 -24.41 7.47 7.81
CA MET A 68 -23.95 7.95 9.12
C MET A 68 -25.10 8.05 10.13
N GLU A 69 -26.30 8.40 9.68
CA GLU A 69 -27.48 8.39 10.56
C GLU A 69 -27.78 7.00 11.11
N GLN A 70 -27.65 5.96 10.25
CA GLN A 70 -27.83 4.58 10.68
C GLN A 70 -26.72 4.14 11.66
N LEU A 71 -25.47 4.54 11.40
CA LEU A 71 -24.34 4.28 12.29
C LEU A 71 -24.59 4.92 13.68
N ILE A 72 -24.98 6.20 13.74
CA ILE A 72 -25.27 6.88 14.99
C ILE A 72 -26.46 6.21 15.70
N SER A 73 -27.49 5.82 14.95
CA SER A 73 -28.65 5.12 15.51
C SER A 73 -28.25 3.81 16.19
N SER A 74 -27.27 3.08 15.66
CA SER A 74 -26.77 1.86 16.27
C SER A 74 -26.13 2.07 17.64
N PHE A 75 -25.54 3.24 17.89
CA PHE A 75 -24.96 3.59 19.19
C PHE A 75 -26.01 3.84 20.28
N ALA A 76 -27.29 4.01 19.94
CA ALA A 76 -28.37 4.08 20.91
C ALA A 76 -28.52 2.79 21.74
N THR A 77 -28.02 1.65 21.22
CA THR A 77 -28.00 0.37 21.95
C THR A 77 -26.98 0.32 23.08
N MET A 78 -26.01 1.25 23.11
CA MET A 78 -24.98 1.35 24.14
C MET A 78 -25.52 1.96 25.48
N HIS A 79 -26.80 1.87 25.72
CA HIS A 79 -27.46 2.40 26.93
C HIS A 79 -27.25 1.49 28.12
N GLU A 80 -26.86 2.08 29.29
CA GLU A 80 -26.83 1.40 30.59
C GLU A 80 -28.17 1.61 31.33
N GLY A 81 -28.94 0.52 31.43
CA GLY A 81 -30.23 0.56 32.18
C GLY A 81 -30.09 0.48 33.69
N GLY A 82 -31.18 0.84 34.41
CA GLY A 82 -31.30 0.69 35.86
C GLY A 82 -30.42 1.65 36.68
N TRP A 83 -30.21 1.31 37.97
CA TRP A 83 -29.45 2.12 38.93
C TRP A 83 -28.01 2.39 38.53
N LYS A 84 -27.38 1.49 37.73
CA LYS A 84 -26.02 1.70 37.21
C LYS A 84 -25.95 2.92 36.30
N GLY A 85 -26.91 3.07 35.39
CA GLY A 85 -26.97 4.22 34.48
C GLY A 85 -27.21 5.54 35.23
N VAL A 86 -27.97 5.49 36.30
CA VAL A 86 -28.27 6.66 37.13
C VAL A 86 -27.08 7.11 37.99
N VAL A 87 -26.33 6.15 38.57
CA VAL A 87 -25.19 6.44 39.47
C VAL A 87 -23.89 6.64 38.73
N SER A 88 -23.65 5.86 37.69
CA SER A 88 -22.37 5.90 36.91
C SER A 88 -22.43 6.80 35.68
N GLY A 89 -23.57 7.37 35.32
CA GLY A 89 -23.81 8.08 34.07
C GLY A 89 -23.89 7.15 32.87
N GLN A 90 -24.40 7.64 31.75
CA GLN A 90 -24.47 6.88 30.48
C GLN A 90 -23.09 6.81 29.78
N PRO A 91 -22.81 5.76 29.01
CA PRO A 91 -21.62 5.73 28.15
C PRO A 91 -21.74 6.82 27.07
N ALA A 92 -20.62 7.50 26.79
CA ALA A 92 -20.56 8.51 25.75
C ALA A 92 -19.84 7.94 24.52
N VAL A 93 -20.30 8.32 23.34
CA VAL A 93 -19.56 8.21 22.07
C VAL A 93 -19.20 9.62 21.64
N VAL A 94 -18.00 9.81 21.14
CA VAL A 94 -17.49 11.12 20.76
C VAL A 94 -17.07 11.10 19.29
N LEU A 95 -17.55 12.08 18.55
CA LEU A 95 -17.21 12.29 17.14
C LEU A 95 -16.38 13.56 17.06
N GLU A 96 -15.21 13.50 16.42
CA GLU A 96 -14.28 14.62 16.37
C GLU A 96 -13.77 14.86 14.96
N MET A 97 -13.73 16.12 14.54
CA MET A 97 -12.98 16.60 13.38
C MET A 97 -11.86 17.48 13.87
N ALA A 98 -10.63 17.18 13.53
CA ALA A 98 -9.48 17.92 14.04
C ALA A 98 -8.41 18.15 12.99
N VAL A 99 -7.77 19.33 13.08
CA VAL A 99 -6.51 19.67 12.44
C VAL A 99 -5.48 19.83 13.56
N HIS A 100 -4.38 19.11 13.48
CA HIS A 100 -3.32 19.14 14.48
C HIS A 100 -2.51 20.43 14.36
N HIS A 101 -1.88 20.87 15.45
CA HIS A 101 -1.03 22.07 15.46
C HIS A 101 0.25 21.94 14.61
N ILE A 102 0.60 20.71 14.22
CA ILE A 102 1.63 20.40 13.22
C ILE A 102 0.96 19.48 12.20
N GLY A 103 0.75 19.97 11.00
CA GLY A 103 0.05 19.28 9.93
C GLY A 103 -1.00 20.16 9.28
N GLU A 104 -1.65 19.65 8.27
CA GLU A 104 -2.66 20.41 7.51
C GLU A 104 -3.89 19.55 7.16
N GLU A 105 -3.86 18.26 7.49
CA GLU A 105 -4.95 17.34 7.17
C GLU A 105 -6.07 17.42 8.19
N ILE A 106 -7.30 17.38 7.69
CA ILE A 106 -8.51 17.26 8.50
C ILE A 106 -8.76 15.79 8.77
N HIS A 107 -8.64 15.40 10.03
CA HIS A 107 -8.84 14.03 10.48
C HIS A 107 -10.21 13.84 11.13
N PHE A 108 -10.79 12.65 10.92
CA PHE A 108 -12.08 12.25 11.48
C PHE A 108 -11.87 11.15 12.52
N TYR A 109 -12.37 11.38 13.73
CA TYR A 109 -12.20 10.45 14.84
C TYR A 109 -13.53 10.00 15.42
N ILE A 110 -13.55 8.77 15.93
CA ILE A 110 -14.58 8.26 16.83
C ILE A 110 -13.90 7.82 18.11
N ALA A 111 -14.42 8.26 19.28
CA ALA A 111 -13.98 7.74 20.56
C ALA A 111 -15.15 7.14 21.32
N GLY A 112 -14.86 6.11 22.12
CA GLY A 112 -15.84 5.49 23.00
C GLY A 112 -15.19 4.61 24.06
N PRO A 113 -15.97 4.04 25.00
CA PRO A 113 -15.42 3.25 26.09
C PRO A 113 -14.54 2.08 25.58
N VAL A 114 -13.38 1.87 26.19
CA VAL A 114 -12.45 0.77 25.83
C VAL A 114 -13.15 -0.59 25.81
N ARG A 115 -14.06 -0.85 26.72
CA ARG A 115 -14.87 -2.08 26.74
C ARG A 115 -15.74 -2.29 25.50
N SER A 116 -16.08 -1.21 24.79
CA SER A 116 -16.88 -1.22 23.56
C SER A 116 -16.03 -0.98 22.30
N ALA A 117 -14.71 -0.95 22.42
CA ALA A 117 -13.79 -0.60 21.33
C ALA A 117 -13.98 -1.51 20.10
N GLU A 118 -14.03 -2.81 20.31
CA GLU A 118 -14.23 -3.78 19.23
C GLU A 118 -15.63 -3.66 18.60
N LEU A 119 -16.66 -3.39 19.42
CA LEU A 119 -18.02 -3.17 18.90
C LEU A 119 -18.07 -1.92 18.01
N ILE A 120 -17.44 -0.81 18.44
CA ILE A 120 -17.39 0.43 17.65
C ILE A 120 -16.69 0.16 16.32
N GLN A 121 -15.53 -0.49 16.32
CA GLN A 121 -14.78 -0.81 15.12
C GLN A 121 -15.59 -1.71 14.16
N ARG A 122 -16.19 -2.78 14.66
CA ARG A 122 -17.04 -3.68 13.86
C ARG A 122 -18.27 -2.97 13.31
N THR A 123 -18.89 -2.08 14.08
CA THR A 123 -20.07 -1.33 13.65
C THR A 123 -19.71 -0.35 12.53
N VAL A 124 -18.59 0.39 12.67
CA VAL A 124 -18.12 1.29 11.59
C VAL A 124 -17.84 0.49 10.31
N HIS A 125 -17.15 -0.65 10.40
CA HIS A 125 -16.89 -1.51 9.22
C HIS A 125 -18.17 -2.13 8.63
N GLY A 126 -19.22 -2.33 9.45
CA GLY A 126 -20.50 -2.83 8.96
C GLY A 126 -21.21 -1.85 8.03
N PHE A 127 -21.11 -0.56 8.30
CA PHE A 127 -21.68 0.51 7.49
C PHE A 127 -20.72 1.06 6.44
N TYR A 128 -19.44 1.11 6.72
CA TYR A 128 -18.37 1.62 5.86
C TYR A 128 -17.32 0.52 5.64
N SER A 129 -17.63 -0.43 4.78
CA SER A 129 -16.80 -1.63 4.55
C SER A 129 -15.39 -1.34 4.03
N ALA A 130 -15.22 -0.23 3.29
CA ALA A 130 -13.95 0.22 2.73
C ALA A 130 -13.17 1.18 3.67
N ALA A 131 -13.70 1.52 4.86
CA ALA A 131 -13.04 2.42 5.78
C ALA A 131 -11.81 1.75 6.44
N SER A 132 -10.73 2.49 6.62
CA SER A 132 -9.69 2.18 7.60
C SER A 132 -10.11 2.73 8.95
N VAL A 133 -10.12 1.89 9.99
CA VAL A 133 -10.46 2.24 11.37
C VAL A 133 -9.30 1.83 12.26
N GLU A 134 -8.42 2.76 12.54
CA GLU A 134 -7.18 2.52 13.27
C GLU A 134 -7.29 3.05 14.69
N ARG A 135 -6.97 2.21 15.68
CA ARG A 135 -6.83 2.67 17.06
C ARG A 135 -5.54 3.47 17.19
N VAL A 136 -5.68 4.73 17.60
CA VAL A 136 -4.56 5.68 17.69
C VAL A 136 -4.38 6.19 19.12
N GLN A 137 -3.20 6.77 19.36
CA GLN A 137 -2.96 7.57 20.57
C GLN A 137 -3.67 8.93 20.43
N ASP A 138 -3.80 9.65 21.54
CA ASP A 138 -4.42 10.98 21.52
C ASP A 138 -3.64 11.96 20.62
N TYR A 139 -4.38 12.78 19.89
CA TYR A 139 -3.85 13.83 19.04
C TYR A 139 -3.70 15.15 19.81
N ASN A 140 -2.91 16.07 19.28
CA ASN A 140 -2.69 17.39 19.89
C ASN A 140 -2.98 18.52 18.89
N ILE A 141 -3.96 19.38 19.24
CA ILE A 141 -4.27 20.60 18.49
C ILE A 141 -3.61 21.85 19.09
N PHE A 142 -3.02 21.73 20.28
CA PHE A 142 -2.55 22.88 21.06
C PHE A 142 -1.11 23.24 20.71
N ASN A 143 -0.92 24.49 20.32
CA ASN A 143 0.42 25.05 20.20
C ASN A 143 0.99 25.30 21.62
N PRO A 144 2.16 24.72 21.96
CA PRO A 144 2.75 24.82 23.30
C PRO A 144 3.05 26.28 23.75
N HIS A 145 3.30 27.15 22.78
CA HIS A 145 3.62 28.59 23.01
C HIS A 145 2.49 29.52 22.58
N GLY A 146 1.34 28.95 22.18
CA GLY A 146 0.23 29.70 21.61
C GLY A 146 -0.88 30.01 22.61
N THR A 147 -1.92 30.61 22.07
CA THR A 147 -3.14 30.97 22.78
C THR A 147 -4.32 30.14 22.27
N HIS A 148 -5.31 29.94 23.14
CA HIS A 148 -6.47 29.11 22.82
C HIS A 148 -7.76 29.91 22.92
N ALA A 149 -8.70 29.64 22.03
CA ALA A 149 -10.06 30.15 22.07
C ALA A 149 -11.06 28.99 22.03
N GLY A 150 -12.21 29.14 22.66
CA GLY A 150 -13.19 28.06 22.67
C GLY A 150 -14.62 28.57 22.82
N SER A 151 -15.53 27.81 22.22
CA SER A 151 -16.97 28.08 22.21
C SER A 151 -17.75 26.79 22.38
N VAL A 152 -18.89 26.89 23.04
CA VAL A 152 -19.88 25.82 23.16
C VAL A 152 -21.12 26.21 22.38
N LEU A 153 -21.59 25.33 21.49
CA LEU A 153 -22.85 25.55 20.80
C LEU A 153 -24.03 25.14 21.65
N THR A 154 -25.03 26.01 21.72
CA THR A 154 -26.32 25.75 22.40
C THR A 154 -27.47 26.00 21.42
N LEU A 155 -28.64 25.43 21.67
CA LEU A 155 -29.81 25.71 20.85
C LEU A 155 -30.39 27.12 21.15
N ALA A 156 -30.76 27.84 20.08
CA ALA A 156 -31.37 29.17 20.24
C ALA A 156 -32.78 29.11 20.82
N LYS A 157 -33.53 28.04 20.55
CA LYS A 157 -34.89 27.79 21.08
C LYS A 157 -34.94 26.43 21.79
N ARG A 158 -36.08 26.07 22.38
CA ARG A 158 -36.23 24.78 23.04
C ARG A 158 -36.07 23.62 22.08
N TYR A 159 -35.56 22.51 22.55
CA TYR A 159 -35.11 21.34 21.78
C TYR A 159 -36.21 20.60 20.97
N PHE A 160 -37.48 20.94 21.16
CA PHE A 160 -38.57 20.33 20.40
C PHE A 160 -38.54 20.72 18.93
N LEU A 161 -38.06 21.93 18.59
CA LEU A 161 -37.95 22.41 17.25
C LEU A 161 -36.70 21.80 16.56
N PRO A 162 -36.82 21.33 15.29
CA PRO A 162 -35.71 20.77 14.58
C PRO A 162 -34.71 21.84 14.11
N LEU A 163 -33.47 21.43 13.86
CA LEU A 163 -32.49 22.16 13.07
C LEU A 163 -32.71 21.91 11.58
N ARG A 164 -32.17 22.75 10.70
CA ARG A 164 -32.00 22.36 9.29
C ARG A 164 -31.00 21.20 9.21
N SER A 165 -31.37 20.18 8.46
CA SER A 165 -30.55 18.96 8.30
C SER A 165 -30.10 18.80 6.86
N TYR A 166 -29.23 17.82 6.59
CA TYR A 166 -28.75 17.44 5.27
C TYR A 166 -29.92 17.11 4.30
N VAL A 167 -31.08 16.69 4.83
CA VAL A 167 -32.27 16.40 4.03
C VAL A 167 -32.85 17.68 3.41
N THR A 168 -32.80 18.81 4.15
CA THR A 168 -33.38 20.09 3.76
C THR A 168 -32.35 21.05 3.15
N LEU A 169 -31.06 20.80 3.31
CA LEU A 169 -29.97 21.55 2.68
C LEU A 169 -29.76 21.11 1.23
N GLU A 170 -29.35 22.04 0.38
CA GLU A 170 -29.09 21.80 -1.06
C GLU A 170 -27.72 21.18 -1.29
N SER A 171 -26.75 21.44 -0.43
CA SER A 171 -25.39 20.96 -0.48
C SER A 171 -25.01 20.23 0.80
N ASP A 172 -23.95 19.42 0.73
CA ASP A 172 -23.37 18.77 1.89
C ASP A 172 -22.97 19.80 2.95
N PRO A 173 -23.54 19.73 4.17
CA PRO A 173 -23.24 20.66 5.25
C PRO A 173 -21.78 20.63 5.71
N LEU A 174 -21.07 19.51 5.49
CA LEU A 174 -19.67 19.37 5.83
C LEU A 174 -18.75 20.28 4.99
N ASN A 175 -19.18 20.70 3.79
CA ASN A 175 -18.41 21.61 2.94
C ASN A 175 -18.03 22.91 3.67
N ASN A 176 -18.98 23.56 4.33
CA ASN A 176 -18.71 24.80 5.05
C ASN A 176 -17.82 24.57 6.28
N ILE A 177 -18.04 23.48 7.01
CA ILE A 177 -17.31 23.11 8.22
C ILE A 177 -15.84 22.76 7.85
N SER A 178 -15.66 21.89 6.89
CA SER A 178 -14.33 21.47 6.45
C SER A 178 -13.55 22.59 5.76
N ASN A 179 -14.24 23.49 5.02
CA ASN A 179 -13.61 24.66 4.44
C ASN A 179 -13.07 25.62 5.52
N ALA A 180 -13.77 25.79 6.64
CA ALA A 180 -13.26 26.58 7.76
C ALA A 180 -11.99 25.96 8.36
N LEU A 181 -11.95 24.63 8.50
CA LEU A 181 -10.78 23.88 8.98
C LEU A 181 -9.60 23.85 7.99
N SER A 182 -9.87 23.89 6.69
CA SER A 182 -8.82 23.83 5.65
C SER A 182 -7.97 25.09 5.51
N LYS A 183 -8.37 26.19 6.17
CA LYS A 183 -7.68 27.49 6.11
C LYS A 183 -6.62 27.70 7.20
N LEU A 184 -6.39 26.71 8.03
CA LEU A 184 -5.35 26.74 9.05
C LEU A 184 -3.97 26.66 8.43
N GLU A 185 -2.98 27.33 9.05
CA GLU A 185 -1.59 27.19 8.66
C GLU A 185 -1.01 25.85 9.12
N ARG A 186 -0.02 25.34 8.37
CA ARG A 186 0.56 24.01 8.57
C ARG A 186 1.23 23.83 9.93
N GLU A 187 1.81 24.92 10.46
CA GLU A 187 2.57 24.88 11.71
C GLU A 187 2.04 25.94 12.67
N GLY A 188 1.77 25.52 13.90
CA GLY A 188 1.38 26.41 14.99
C GLY A 188 -0.12 26.67 15.12
N GLU A 189 -0.95 26.28 14.14
CA GLU A 189 -2.41 26.43 14.19
C GLU A 189 -3.07 25.06 14.27
N GLY A 190 -4.00 24.92 15.19
CA GLY A 190 -4.81 23.72 15.36
C GLY A 190 -6.25 24.06 15.70
N ALA A 191 -7.18 23.23 15.27
CA ALA A 191 -8.58 23.40 15.61
C ALA A 191 -9.30 22.04 15.69
N ALA A 192 -10.35 21.99 16.49
CA ALA A 192 -11.20 20.81 16.58
C ALA A 192 -12.67 21.16 16.80
N ILE A 193 -13.52 20.32 16.26
CA ILE A 193 -14.94 20.26 16.50
C ILE A 193 -15.22 18.92 17.17
N GLN A 194 -15.76 18.96 18.38
CA GLN A 194 -16.05 17.76 19.17
C GLN A 194 -17.55 17.67 19.46
N VAL A 195 -18.14 16.52 19.14
CA VAL A 195 -19.54 16.18 19.41
C VAL A 195 -19.56 15.01 20.38
N VAL A 196 -19.82 15.28 21.66
CA VAL A 196 -19.96 14.24 22.71
C VAL A 196 -21.43 13.89 22.85
N MET A 197 -21.80 12.63 22.66
CA MET A 197 -23.19 12.21 22.64
C MET A 197 -23.46 11.04 23.58
N GLN A 198 -24.62 11.08 24.24
CA GLN A 198 -25.17 10.03 25.11
C GLN A 198 -26.64 9.79 24.74
N HIS A 199 -27.09 8.55 24.73
CA HIS A 199 -28.50 8.24 24.44
C HIS A 199 -29.45 8.90 25.45
N ALA A 200 -30.43 9.66 24.94
CA ALA A 200 -31.34 10.44 25.78
C ALA A 200 -32.53 9.65 26.34
N GLY A 201 -32.67 8.37 26.00
CA GLY A 201 -33.85 7.57 26.28
C GLY A 201 -35.09 8.03 25.47
N ASN A 202 -36.25 7.42 25.72
CA ASN A 202 -37.44 7.64 24.91
C ASN A 202 -38.47 8.60 25.53
N SER A 203 -38.17 9.19 26.69
CA SER A 203 -39.11 10.06 27.40
C SER A 203 -39.38 11.40 26.69
N TRP A 204 -38.36 11.93 26.00
CA TRP A 204 -38.45 13.20 25.28
C TRP A 204 -39.38 13.10 24.04
N ASN A 205 -39.41 11.94 23.34
CA ASN A 205 -40.26 11.70 22.19
C ASN A 205 -41.75 11.85 22.56
N LYS A 206 -42.13 11.25 23.73
CA LYS A 206 -43.49 11.36 24.24
C LYS A 206 -43.89 12.83 24.49
N LYS A 207 -42.99 13.62 25.07
CA LYS A 207 -43.19 15.06 25.29
C LYS A 207 -43.29 15.83 23.99
N ALA A 208 -42.41 15.53 22.99
CA ALA A 208 -42.44 16.18 21.70
C ALA A 208 -43.75 15.90 20.92
N PHE A 209 -44.23 14.65 20.92
CA PHE A 209 -45.51 14.30 20.33
C PHE A 209 -46.69 14.95 21.08
N ALA A 210 -46.59 15.15 22.40
CA ALA A 210 -47.61 15.88 23.16
C ALA A 210 -47.64 17.37 22.73
N VAL A 211 -46.47 18.02 22.57
CA VAL A 211 -46.38 19.39 22.04
C VAL A 211 -47.01 19.49 20.67
N ALA A 212 -46.66 18.60 19.73
CA ALA A 212 -47.22 18.58 18.37
C ALA A 212 -48.75 18.42 18.40
N ARG A 213 -49.28 17.51 19.21
CA ARG A 213 -50.71 17.29 19.38
C ARG A 213 -51.43 18.52 19.92
N LEU A 214 -50.83 19.23 20.92
CA LEU A 214 -51.38 20.46 21.45
C LEU A 214 -51.39 21.59 20.40
N MET A 215 -50.35 21.68 19.56
CA MET A 215 -50.33 22.62 18.44
C MET A 215 -51.37 22.28 17.34
N GLN A 216 -51.58 20.99 17.07
CA GLN A 216 -52.66 20.54 16.18
C GLN A 216 -54.05 20.93 16.67
N ARG A 217 -54.21 21.08 17.98
CA ARG A 217 -55.44 21.60 18.63
C ARG A 217 -55.53 23.13 18.66
N GLY A 218 -54.64 23.84 17.90
CA GLY A 218 -54.67 25.31 17.77
C GLY A 218 -53.93 26.08 18.87
N LYS A 219 -53.18 25.43 19.77
CA LYS A 219 -52.36 26.14 20.75
C LYS A 219 -51.09 26.69 20.10
N SER A 220 -50.61 27.84 20.55
CA SER A 220 -49.32 28.39 20.16
C SER A 220 -48.19 27.45 20.63
N TYR A 221 -47.04 27.47 19.96
CA TYR A 221 -45.87 26.66 20.34
C TYR A 221 -45.48 26.84 21.81
N GLU A 222 -45.42 28.10 22.30
CA GLU A 222 -45.03 28.39 23.69
C GLU A 222 -46.02 27.84 24.72
N ALA A 223 -47.31 27.99 24.46
CA ALA A 223 -48.37 27.46 25.31
C ALA A 223 -48.32 25.91 25.30
N ALA A 224 -48.16 25.27 24.16
CA ALA A 224 -48.05 23.81 24.03
C ALA A 224 -46.84 23.26 24.81
N VAL A 225 -45.68 23.93 24.71
CA VAL A 225 -44.47 23.55 25.43
C VAL A 225 -44.61 23.73 26.94
N SER A 226 -45.19 24.82 27.38
CA SER A 226 -45.44 25.09 28.84
C SER A 226 -46.34 24.03 29.45
N GLU A 227 -47.39 23.62 28.75
CA GLU A 227 -48.34 22.61 29.22
C GLU A 227 -47.73 21.20 29.22
N ALA A 228 -46.98 20.85 28.18
CA ALA A 228 -46.27 19.58 28.09
C ALA A 228 -45.13 19.44 29.14
N ALA A 229 -44.53 20.56 29.56
CA ALA A 229 -43.50 20.60 30.61
C ALA A 229 -44.08 20.52 32.03
N GLY A 230 -45.32 20.98 32.24
CA GLY A 230 -46.03 21.02 33.55
C GLY A 230 -46.63 19.68 34.01
N GLY A 231 -46.06 18.57 33.69
CA GLY A 231 -46.49 17.16 33.67
C GLY A 231 -47.24 16.57 34.90
N PHE A 232 -47.26 17.16 36.07
CA PHE A 232 -47.99 16.63 37.22
C PHE A 232 -49.23 17.47 37.57
N LEU A 233 -49.15 18.76 37.46
CA LEU A 233 -50.29 19.67 37.66
C LEU A 233 -51.29 19.63 36.49
N GLY A 234 -50.81 19.38 35.27
CA GLY A 234 -51.64 19.17 34.10
C GLY A 234 -52.44 17.86 34.15
N PHE A 235 -51.81 16.78 34.63
CA PHE A 235 -52.42 15.45 34.80
C PHE A 235 -53.47 15.48 35.94
N LEU A 236 -53.21 16.21 37.02
CA LEU A 236 -54.20 16.43 38.08
C LEU A 236 -55.39 17.25 37.61
N LYS A 237 -55.22 18.21 36.69
CA LYS A 237 -56.28 19.01 36.11
C LYS A 237 -57.17 18.21 35.16
N GLU A 238 -56.58 17.23 34.44
CA GLU A 238 -57.28 16.29 33.58
C GLU A 238 -58.09 15.24 34.39
N LEU A 239 -57.53 14.79 35.53
CA LEU A 239 -58.19 13.90 36.46
C LEU A 239 -59.30 14.58 37.25
N SER A 240 -59.18 15.89 37.56
CA SER A 240 -60.20 16.66 38.28
C SER A 240 -61.35 17.20 37.42
N GLY A 241 -61.18 17.17 36.07
CA GLY A 241 -62.14 17.63 35.05
C GLY A 241 -63.12 16.59 34.55
N GLY A 242 -63.15 15.39 35.10
CA GLY A 242 -63.80 14.20 34.54
C GLY A 242 -65.23 13.88 35.06
N VAL A 243 -66.05 14.88 35.42
CA VAL A 243 -67.51 14.66 35.64
C VAL A 243 -68.26 15.94 35.18
N GLY A 244 -68.88 15.94 34.00
CA GLY A 244 -69.83 16.87 33.54
C GLY A 244 -69.79 17.40 32.14
N GLY A 245 -70.47 16.79 31.20
CA GLY A 245 -71.33 17.42 30.21
C GLY A 245 -70.79 18.34 29.14
N GLU A 246 -69.48 18.29 28.69
CA GLU A 246 -68.94 19.25 27.70
C GLU A 246 -68.42 18.65 26.38
N ASP A 247 -68.66 17.35 26.14
CA ASP A 247 -67.98 16.62 25.01
C ASP A 247 -68.42 17.00 23.58
N LYS A 248 -69.63 17.61 23.40
CA LYS A 248 -70.09 17.99 22.05
C LYS A 248 -69.51 19.34 21.56
N LYS A 249 -69.37 20.32 22.44
CA LYS A 249 -68.80 21.64 22.08
C LYS A 249 -67.28 21.57 21.88
N LYS A 250 -66.58 20.65 22.58
CA LYS A 250 -65.15 20.44 22.37
C LYS A 250 -64.83 19.72 21.04
N LYS A 251 -65.70 18.80 20.57
CA LYS A 251 -65.52 18.15 19.28
C LYS A 251 -65.72 19.11 18.09
N GLU A 252 -66.69 19.99 18.16
CA GLU A 252 -66.92 21.01 17.12
C GLU A 252 -65.85 22.13 17.16
N ALA A 253 -65.28 22.47 18.29
CA ALA A 253 -64.13 23.38 18.40
C ALA A 253 -62.86 22.76 17.89
N ASP A 254 -62.62 21.48 18.14
CA ASP A 254 -61.46 20.74 17.63
C ASP A 254 -61.55 20.52 16.10
N GLU A 255 -62.73 20.33 15.53
CA GLU A 255 -62.89 20.25 14.05
C GLU A 255 -62.74 21.62 13.36
N LYS A 256 -63.25 22.73 13.96
CA LYS A 256 -63.04 24.08 13.48
C LYS A 256 -61.59 24.56 13.63
N ALA A 257 -60.88 24.11 14.67
CA ALA A 257 -59.41 24.40 14.82
C ALA A 257 -58.56 23.73 13.78
N LYS A 258 -58.93 22.51 13.31
CA LYS A 258 -58.23 21.84 12.20
C LYS A 258 -58.30 22.60 10.89
N THR A 259 -59.26 23.48 10.67
CA THR A 259 -59.46 24.20 9.41
C THR A 259 -58.71 25.53 9.34
N SER A 260 -57.98 25.98 10.40
CA SER A 260 -57.39 27.32 10.47
C SER A 260 -55.85 27.34 10.83
N LEU A 261 -55.17 26.19 10.74
CA LEU A 261 -53.73 26.21 11.01
C LEU A 261 -53.00 26.88 9.85
N THR A 262 -52.20 27.89 10.13
CA THR A 262 -51.36 28.56 9.13
C THR A 262 -50.38 27.57 8.52
N PRO A 263 -49.96 27.73 7.26
CA PRO A 263 -48.96 26.87 6.62
C PRO A 263 -47.67 26.68 7.48
N LEU A 264 -47.24 27.77 8.11
CA LEU A 264 -46.08 27.78 9.01
C LEU A 264 -46.29 26.93 10.26
N ALA A 265 -47.48 26.95 10.87
CA ALA A 265 -47.80 26.11 12.01
C ALA A 265 -47.81 24.61 11.63
N GLN A 266 -48.37 24.29 10.45
CA GLN A 266 -48.38 22.92 9.92
C GLN A 266 -46.95 22.41 9.65
N GLU A 267 -46.09 23.24 9.08
CA GLU A 267 -44.66 22.91 8.82
C GLU A 267 -43.92 22.69 10.16
N THR A 268 -44.18 23.57 11.16
CA THR A 268 -43.57 23.43 12.49
C THR A 268 -43.99 22.12 13.17
N ILE A 269 -45.26 21.74 13.11
CA ILE A 269 -45.80 20.49 13.66
C ILE A 269 -45.10 19.28 12.98
N LYS A 270 -45.10 19.27 11.63
CA LYS A 270 -44.39 18.22 10.86
C LYS A 270 -42.91 18.11 11.27
N GLY A 271 -42.25 19.25 11.46
CA GLY A 271 -40.86 19.30 11.91
C GLY A 271 -40.65 18.67 13.28
N ILE A 272 -41.55 18.97 14.26
CA ILE A 272 -41.50 18.39 15.62
C ILE A 272 -41.74 16.87 15.55
N GLU A 273 -42.75 16.42 14.79
CA GLU A 273 -43.07 15.01 14.61
C GLU A 273 -41.92 14.25 13.91
N GLY A 274 -41.33 14.83 12.84
CA GLY A 274 -40.18 14.28 12.16
C GLY A 274 -38.95 14.15 13.07
N LYS A 275 -38.67 15.19 13.90
CA LYS A 275 -37.61 15.09 14.90
C LYS A 275 -37.89 14.00 15.94
N ALA A 276 -39.11 13.91 16.42
CA ALA A 276 -39.51 12.97 17.50
C ALA A 276 -39.59 11.51 16.98
N SER A 277 -39.67 11.26 15.70
CA SER A 277 -39.73 9.90 15.13
C SER A 277 -38.37 9.16 15.14
N LYS A 278 -37.26 9.87 15.37
CA LYS A 278 -35.90 9.36 15.35
C LYS A 278 -35.31 9.22 16.75
N ALA A 279 -34.21 8.42 16.88
CA ALA A 279 -33.52 8.29 18.15
C ALA A 279 -32.88 9.61 18.56
N GLY A 280 -32.99 9.97 19.85
CA GLY A 280 -32.47 11.21 20.41
C GLY A 280 -31.24 10.99 21.28
N PHE A 281 -30.37 11.97 21.28
CA PHE A 281 -29.13 12.00 22.06
C PHE A 281 -29.03 13.32 22.82
N SER A 282 -28.51 13.26 24.04
CA SER A 282 -27.98 14.42 24.75
C SER A 282 -26.58 14.71 24.24
N VAL A 283 -26.35 15.91 23.74
CA VAL A 283 -25.14 16.21 22.94
C VAL A 283 -24.47 17.48 23.48
N ASN A 284 -23.13 17.44 23.62
CA ASN A 284 -22.30 18.65 23.74
C ASN A 284 -21.59 18.88 22.41
N VAL A 285 -21.61 20.11 21.89
CA VAL A 285 -20.82 20.50 20.72
C VAL A 285 -19.85 21.59 21.13
N ARG A 286 -18.55 21.30 20.98
CA ARG A 286 -17.43 22.17 21.36
C ARG A 286 -16.59 22.53 20.15
N LEU A 287 -16.24 23.80 20.05
CA LEU A 287 -15.37 24.36 19.04
C LEU A 287 -14.13 24.91 19.75
N ILE A 288 -12.95 24.40 19.38
CA ILE A 288 -11.66 24.80 19.97
C ILE A 288 -10.74 25.27 18.84
N ALA A 289 -10.05 26.36 19.06
CA ALA A 289 -8.99 26.87 18.21
C ALA A 289 -7.73 27.17 19.02
N SER A 290 -6.58 26.88 18.45
CA SER A 290 -5.26 27.18 19.00
C SER A 290 -4.41 27.83 17.91
N ALA A 291 -3.73 28.93 18.25
CA ALA A 291 -2.91 29.66 17.31
C ALA A 291 -1.74 30.37 18.04
N PRO A 292 -0.71 30.86 17.33
CA PRO A 292 0.40 31.56 17.96
C PRO A 292 -0.02 32.79 18.78
N ASP A 293 -1.08 33.48 18.39
CA ASP A 293 -1.60 34.66 19.09
C ASP A 293 -3.13 34.61 19.31
N ALA A 294 -3.61 35.43 20.24
CA ALA A 294 -5.02 35.44 20.64
C ALA A 294 -5.97 35.92 19.54
N LEU A 295 -5.56 36.89 18.74
CA LEU A 295 -6.39 37.45 17.67
C LEU A 295 -6.62 36.39 16.59
N ARG A 296 -5.58 35.65 16.26
CA ARG A 296 -5.66 34.56 15.26
C ARG A 296 -6.52 33.41 15.78
N ALA A 297 -6.38 33.02 17.05
CA ALA A 297 -7.20 31.96 17.65
C ALA A 297 -8.69 32.36 17.67
N GLU A 298 -9.02 33.63 18.02
CA GLU A 298 -10.39 34.14 17.96
C GLU A 298 -10.95 34.20 16.54
N ARG A 299 -10.15 34.55 15.52
CA ARG A 299 -10.57 34.53 14.10
C ARG A 299 -10.86 33.11 13.60
N ILE A 300 -10.04 32.14 13.95
CA ILE A 300 -10.29 30.74 13.59
C ILE A 300 -11.59 30.28 14.24
N LEU A 301 -11.78 30.58 15.53
CA LEU A 301 -13.00 30.22 16.24
C LEU A 301 -14.25 30.85 15.60
N GLU A 302 -14.16 32.13 15.19
CA GLU A 302 -15.25 32.84 14.51
C GLU A 302 -15.63 32.20 13.18
N GLN A 303 -14.63 31.76 12.39
CA GLN A 303 -14.88 31.03 11.14
C GLN A 303 -15.59 29.70 11.39
N LEU A 304 -15.19 28.98 12.44
CA LEU A 304 -15.87 27.75 12.84
C LEU A 304 -17.31 28.02 13.27
N GLU A 305 -17.56 29.02 14.14
CA GLU A 305 -18.91 29.39 14.58
C GLU A 305 -19.82 29.75 13.39
N ASN A 306 -19.30 30.52 12.43
CA ASN A 306 -20.03 30.94 11.23
C ASN A 306 -20.41 29.76 10.33
N ALA A 307 -19.61 28.69 10.27
CA ALA A 307 -19.93 27.49 9.53
C ALA A 307 -21.20 26.78 10.05
N PHE A 308 -21.57 26.95 11.31
CA PHE A 308 -22.77 26.38 11.90
C PHE A 308 -24.03 27.24 11.68
N ALA A 309 -23.93 28.46 11.16
CA ALA A 309 -25.11 29.32 10.88
C ALA A 309 -26.05 28.68 9.85
N GLN A 310 -25.55 27.84 8.96
CA GLN A 310 -26.34 27.14 7.94
C GLN A 310 -27.46 26.25 8.50
N PHE A 311 -27.33 25.77 9.75
CA PHE A 311 -28.31 24.91 10.41
C PHE A 311 -29.48 25.70 11.01
N SER A 312 -29.43 27.03 10.96
CA SER A 312 -30.46 27.90 11.50
C SER A 312 -31.61 28.09 10.54
N HIS A 313 -32.85 28.06 11.06
CA HIS A 313 -34.05 28.38 10.29
C HIS A 313 -34.98 29.29 11.12
N PRO A 314 -35.54 30.36 10.54
CA PRO A 314 -36.37 31.34 11.30
C PRO A 314 -37.56 30.69 12.04
N ALA A 315 -38.26 29.75 11.37
CA ALA A 315 -39.42 29.05 11.93
C ALA A 315 -39.03 27.91 12.89
N TRP A 316 -37.86 27.35 12.76
CA TRP A 316 -37.39 26.19 13.55
C TRP A 316 -36.34 26.63 14.58
N ASN A 317 -35.30 25.82 14.75
CA ASN A 317 -34.21 26.12 15.70
C ASN A 317 -32.95 26.61 14.95
N GLY A 318 -31.93 26.90 15.71
CA GLY A 318 -30.60 27.27 15.24
C GLY A 318 -29.59 27.12 16.37
N PHE A 319 -28.32 27.25 16.06
CA PHE A 319 -27.27 27.30 17.07
C PHE A 319 -27.01 28.73 17.55
N LYS A 320 -26.69 28.82 18.85
CA LYS A 320 -26.19 30.02 19.49
C LYS A 320 -24.82 29.72 20.10
N PRO A 321 -23.71 30.19 19.48
CA PRO A 321 -22.38 30.06 20.04
C PRO A 321 -22.25 30.83 21.37
N ARG A 322 -21.62 30.18 22.35
CA ARG A 322 -21.28 30.76 23.64
C ARG A 322 -19.77 30.71 23.83
N ARG A 323 -19.06 31.79 23.48
CA ARG A 323 -17.64 31.94 23.73
C ARG A 323 -17.35 32.00 25.22
N VAL A 324 -16.29 31.32 25.66
CA VAL A 324 -15.89 31.26 27.07
C VAL A 324 -14.46 31.79 27.23
N LYS A 325 -14.19 32.43 28.39
CA LYS A 325 -12.88 33.03 28.71
C LYS A 325 -12.47 32.65 30.16
N GLY A 326 -11.18 32.81 30.46
CA GLY A 326 -10.64 32.63 31.81
C GLY A 326 -10.85 31.20 32.36
N ARG A 327 -11.45 31.08 33.56
CA ARG A 327 -11.70 29.77 34.20
C ARG A 327 -12.64 28.89 33.40
N ALA A 328 -13.67 29.47 32.77
CA ALA A 328 -14.61 28.74 31.95
C ALA A 328 -13.93 28.15 30.70
N LEU A 329 -12.97 28.87 30.10
CA LEU A 329 -12.15 28.35 28.99
C LEU A 329 -11.27 27.17 29.46
N ARG A 330 -10.62 27.29 30.62
CA ARG A 330 -9.81 26.15 31.14
C ARG A 330 -10.68 24.93 31.40
N ASN A 331 -11.88 25.08 31.92
CA ASN A 331 -12.80 23.97 32.09
C ASN A 331 -13.26 23.37 30.73
N LEU A 332 -13.51 24.20 29.73
CA LEU A 332 -13.85 23.75 28.39
C LEU A 332 -12.71 22.94 27.79
N LEU A 333 -11.46 23.44 27.87
CA LEU A 333 -10.27 22.74 27.38
C LEU A 333 -10.06 21.39 28.10
N TYR A 334 -10.26 21.37 29.40
CA TYR A 334 -10.24 20.14 30.21
C TYR A 334 -11.29 19.13 29.71
N ASN A 335 -12.56 19.58 29.60
CA ASN A 335 -13.66 18.74 29.14
C ASN A 335 -13.44 18.24 27.70
N PHE A 336 -12.83 19.04 26.86
CA PHE A 336 -12.45 18.66 25.49
C PHE A 336 -11.35 17.58 25.50
N SER A 337 -10.22 17.86 26.17
CA SER A 337 -9.06 16.95 26.19
C SER A 337 -9.39 15.57 26.77
N PHE A 338 -10.27 15.53 27.79
CA PHE A 338 -10.67 14.27 28.40
C PHE A 338 -12.03 13.75 27.93
N ARG A 339 -12.65 14.38 26.93
CA ARG A 339 -13.95 13.97 26.34
C ARG A 339 -15.07 13.84 27.41
N VAL A 340 -15.05 14.72 28.40
CA VAL A 340 -16.02 14.70 29.51
C VAL A 340 -17.37 15.23 29.04
N PHE A 341 -18.44 14.47 29.23
CA PHE A 341 -19.80 14.96 28.97
C PHE A 341 -20.23 15.93 30.05
N SER A 342 -20.70 17.13 29.67
CA SER A 342 -21.23 18.16 30.56
C SER A 342 -22.74 18.24 30.45
N GLU A 343 -23.47 18.06 31.56
CA GLU A 343 -24.93 18.18 31.58
C GLU A 343 -25.39 19.61 31.36
N ASP A 344 -24.62 20.60 31.86
CA ASP A 344 -24.95 22.04 31.74
C ASP A 344 -24.84 22.54 30.28
N GLU A 345 -24.08 21.82 29.44
CA GLU A 345 -23.87 22.12 28.03
C GLU A 345 -24.74 21.22 27.12
N ALA A 346 -25.52 20.33 27.71
CA ALA A 346 -26.26 19.34 26.96
C ALA A 346 -27.45 19.92 26.21
N MET A 347 -27.56 19.58 24.94
CA MET A 347 -28.73 19.83 24.10
C MET A 347 -29.25 18.52 23.52
N LEU A 348 -30.53 18.46 23.21
CA LEU A 348 -31.13 17.26 22.62
C LEU A 348 -31.16 17.39 21.09
N LEU A 349 -30.49 16.48 20.44
CA LEU A 349 -30.47 16.32 18.99
C LEU A 349 -30.89 14.90 18.60
N ASN A 350 -31.49 14.74 17.41
CA ASN A 350 -31.78 13.42 16.87
C ASN A 350 -30.65 12.96 15.94
N THR A 351 -30.72 11.71 15.46
CA THR A 351 -29.71 11.10 14.58
C THR A 351 -29.51 11.88 13.27
N GLU A 352 -30.55 12.40 12.65
CA GLU A 352 -30.48 13.21 11.43
C GLU A 352 -29.74 14.54 11.64
N GLU A 353 -30.01 15.22 12.76
CA GLU A 353 -29.35 16.47 13.12
C GLU A 353 -27.87 16.24 13.40
N ILE A 354 -27.52 15.17 14.16
CA ILE A 354 -26.12 14.84 14.46
C ILE A 354 -25.37 14.46 13.17
N SER A 355 -25.97 13.67 12.28
CA SER A 355 -25.34 13.30 11.00
C SER A 355 -25.13 14.51 10.09
N SER A 356 -25.94 15.57 10.25
CA SER A 356 -25.72 16.84 9.55
C SER A 356 -24.53 17.62 10.10
N LEU A 357 -24.24 17.50 11.41
CA LEU A 357 -23.10 18.17 12.04
C LEU A 357 -21.80 17.40 11.81
N TYR A 358 -21.88 16.09 11.78
CA TYR A 358 -20.75 15.19 11.62
C TYR A 358 -21.14 13.96 10.82
N HIS A 359 -20.49 13.78 9.72
CA HIS A 359 -20.45 12.51 8.98
C HIS A 359 -19.06 12.34 8.38
N PHE A 360 -18.74 11.13 7.95
CA PHE A 360 -17.48 10.91 7.25
C PHE A 360 -17.51 11.58 5.89
N PRO A 361 -16.34 12.03 5.38
CA PRO A 361 -16.26 12.74 4.12
C PRO A 361 -16.77 11.86 2.97
N ILE A 362 -17.63 12.41 2.15
CA ILE A 362 -18.10 11.79 0.91
C ILE A 362 -17.26 12.28 -0.27
N SER A 363 -17.16 11.48 -1.31
CA SER A 363 -16.24 11.73 -2.44
C SER A 363 -16.54 13.02 -3.24
N THR A 364 -17.77 13.56 -3.12
CA THR A 364 -18.17 14.86 -3.69
C THR A 364 -17.64 16.07 -2.92
N LEU A 365 -17.09 15.86 -1.72
CA LEU A 365 -16.54 16.93 -0.91
C LEU A 365 -15.27 17.50 -1.56
N GLN A 366 -15.32 18.80 -1.93
CA GLN A 366 -14.24 19.48 -2.67
C GLN A 366 -13.18 20.11 -1.77
N THR A 367 -13.37 20.05 -0.45
CA THR A 367 -12.43 20.66 0.49
C THR A 367 -11.03 20.02 0.37
N PRO A 368 -9.98 20.82 0.15
CA PRO A 368 -8.61 20.32 0.20
C PRO A 368 -8.23 19.87 1.61
N ARG A 369 -7.17 19.10 1.75
CA ARG A 369 -6.58 18.69 3.04
C ARG A 369 -7.42 17.72 3.86
N ILE A 370 -8.38 17.02 3.28
CA ILE A 370 -9.04 15.92 3.97
C ILE A 370 -8.11 14.71 4.00
N GLY A 371 -7.96 14.11 5.17
CA GLY A 371 -7.18 12.90 5.38
C GLY A 371 -7.86 11.66 4.80
N TRP A 372 -7.86 11.54 3.47
CA TRP A 372 -8.41 10.38 2.78
C TRP A 372 -7.54 9.14 2.98
N LEU A 373 -8.14 7.96 2.90
CA LEU A 373 -7.40 6.73 2.72
C LEU A 373 -6.79 6.72 1.32
N LYS A 374 -5.47 6.59 1.22
CA LYS A 374 -4.75 6.67 -0.05
C LYS A 374 -5.05 5.50 -0.99
N ALA A 375 -5.18 4.29 -0.44
CA ALA A 375 -5.52 3.09 -1.17
C ALA A 375 -6.47 2.21 -0.35
N LYS A 376 -7.39 1.53 -1.02
CA LYS A 376 -8.30 0.55 -0.38
C LYS A 376 -7.53 -0.62 0.21
N THR A 377 -8.12 -1.26 1.22
CA THR A 377 -7.65 -2.55 1.74
C THR A 377 -8.68 -3.64 1.42
N ALA A 378 -8.20 -4.83 1.10
CA ALA A 378 -9.04 -5.99 0.82
C ALA A 378 -8.70 -7.16 1.76
N PRO A 379 -9.67 -8.02 2.11
CA PRO A 379 -9.44 -9.12 3.01
C PRO A 379 -8.48 -10.15 2.42
N PRO A 380 -7.53 -10.67 3.23
CA PRO A 380 -6.71 -11.80 2.80
C PRO A 380 -7.59 -13.03 2.57
N PRO A 381 -7.21 -13.92 1.64
CA PRO A 381 -7.95 -15.16 1.39
C PRO A 381 -7.98 -16.05 2.64
N GLU A 382 -9.10 -16.76 2.83
CA GLU A 382 -9.26 -17.66 3.98
C GLU A 382 -8.26 -18.82 3.98
N ASN A 383 -7.92 -19.32 2.79
CA ASN A 383 -6.97 -20.42 2.57
C ASN A 383 -5.49 -19.99 2.55
N LEU A 384 -5.17 -18.75 3.02
CA LEU A 384 -3.79 -18.30 3.13
C LEU A 384 -3.02 -19.22 4.08
N PRO A 385 -1.82 -19.75 3.71
CA PRO A 385 -1.08 -20.69 4.54
C PRO A 385 -0.73 -20.10 5.91
N GLU A 386 -0.87 -20.92 6.97
CA GLU A 386 -0.49 -20.55 8.33
C GLU A 386 1.04 -20.46 8.49
N ALA A 387 1.49 -19.75 9.53
CA ALA A 387 2.93 -19.47 9.74
C ALA A 387 3.79 -20.75 9.84
N GLU A 388 3.23 -21.84 10.34
CA GLU A 388 3.91 -23.13 10.56
C GLU A 388 3.65 -24.14 9.43
N GLU A 389 2.81 -23.81 8.46
CA GLU A 389 2.40 -24.73 7.40
C GLU A 389 3.47 -24.87 6.31
N GLY A 390 4.08 -26.05 6.21
CA GLY A 390 4.94 -26.44 5.11
C GLY A 390 6.19 -25.56 4.89
N ASP A 391 6.94 -25.88 3.85
CA ASP A 391 8.09 -25.09 3.38
C ASP A 391 7.62 -23.89 2.56
N GLY A 392 8.14 -22.71 2.86
CA GLY A 392 7.79 -21.49 2.11
C GLY A 392 8.47 -20.26 2.68
N VAL A 393 8.20 -19.09 2.11
CA VAL A 393 8.70 -17.78 2.58
C VAL A 393 7.56 -16.87 2.96
N THR A 394 7.79 -16.03 3.95
CA THR A 394 6.84 -14.99 4.37
C THR A 394 7.26 -13.67 3.76
N ILE A 395 6.37 -13.03 3.00
CA ILE A 395 6.68 -11.79 2.28
C ILE A 395 6.24 -10.53 3.02
N GLY A 396 5.28 -10.66 3.94
CA GLY A 396 4.74 -9.54 4.69
C GLY A 396 3.59 -9.94 5.59
N ASP A 397 2.86 -8.96 6.08
CA ASP A 397 1.62 -9.13 6.84
C ASP A 397 0.45 -8.43 6.14
N SER A 398 -0.66 -9.12 5.97
CA SER A 398 -1.92 -8.51 5.57
C SER A 398 -2.60 -7.90 6.78
N LEU A 399 -2.75 -6.58 6.76
CA LEU A 399 -3.43 -5.83 7.80
C LEU A 399 -4.85 -5.51 7.33
N PHE A 400 -5.83 -6.25 7.83
CA PHE A 400 -7.22 -6.02 7.48
C PHE A 400 -8.10 -5.95 8.71
N ARG A 401 -8.84 -4.84 8.86
CA ARG A 401 -9.75 -4.58 10.00
C ARG A 401 -9.10 -4.79 11.38
N GLY A 402 -7.85 -4.36 11.53
CA GLY A 402 -7.09 -4.48 12.78
C GLY A 402 -6.54 -5.88 13.09
N GLN A 403 -6.73 -6.84 12.20
CA GLN A 403 -6.12 -8.17 12.30
C GLN A 403 -4.91 -8.24 11.36
N ALA A 404 -3.79 -8.71 11.88
CA ALA A 404 -2.59 -9.00 11.11
C ALA A 404 -2.55 -10.50 10.80
N ARG A 405 -2.35 -10.84 9.53
CA ARG A 405 -2.16 -12.23 9.08
C ARG A 405 -0.92 -12.32 8.21
N ALA A 406 0.00 -13.23 8.55
CA ALA A 406 1.23 -13.42 7.79
C ALA A 406 0.92 -13.86 6.35
N VAL A 407 1.55 -13.24 5.38
CA VAL A 407 1.41 -13.56 3.95
C VAL A 407 2.55 -14.47 3.55
N ARG A 408 2.22 -15.74 3.37
CA ARG A 408 3.19 -16.80 3.11
C ARG A 408 2.99 -17.42 1.73
N MET A 409 4.09 -17.70 1.04
CA MET A 409 4.12 -18.40 -0.23
C MET A 409 4.75 -19.78 -0.03
N LEU A 410 4.00 -20.84 -0.32
CA LEU A 410 4.51 -22.22 -0.22
C LEU A 410 5.50 -22.53 -1.36
N ARG A 411 6.42 -23.46 -1.11
CA ARG A 411 7.43 -23.91 -2.08
C ARG A 411 6.82 -24.31 -3.42
N GLU A 412 5.76 -25.09 -3.42
CA GLU A 412 5.11 -25.58 -4.65
C GLU A 412 4.49 -24.46 -5.48
N ASP A 413 3.88 -23.48 -4.83
CA ASP A 413 3.25 -22.33 -5.49
C ASP A 413 4.30 -21.40 -6.09
N ARG A 414 5.46 -21.25 -5.45
CA ARG A 414 6.61 -20.46 -5.94
C ARG A 414 7.22 -21.01 -7.25
N ARG A 415 7.02 -22.30 -7.55
CA ARG A 415 7.44 -22.89 -8.82
C ARG A 415 6.74 -22.30 -10.05
N ARG A 416 5.66 -21.55 -9.84
CA ARG A 416 4.94 -20.81 -10.88
C ARG A 416 5.36 -19.34 -10.98
N HIS A 417 6.54 -19.03 -10.49
CA HIS A 417 7.17 -17.72 -10.58
C HIS A 417 6.46 -16.61 -9.79
N LEU A 418 7.17 -15.53 -9.52
CA LEU A 418 6.66 -14.30 -8.92
C LEU A 418 7.09 -13.10 -9.78
N TYR A 419 6.14 -12.25 -10.10
CA TYR A 419 6.39 -11.00 -10.79
C TYR A 419 6.15 -9.82 -9.84
N VAL A 420 7.17 -8.96 -9.70
CA VAL A 420 7.15 -7.82 -8.79
C VAL A 420 7.33 -6.53 -9.59
N VAL A 421 6.41 -5.60 -9.46
CA VAL A 421 6.48 -4.30 -10.14
C VAL A 421 6.26 -3.15 -9.16
N GLY A 422 6.95 -2.03 -9.39
CA GLY A 422 6.76 -0.82 -8.59
C GLY A 422 7.87 0.21 -8.83
N GLN A 423 7.57 1.46 -8.57
CA GLN A 423 8.49 2.57 -8.70
C GLN A 423 9.72 2.45 -7.78
N THR A 424 10.76 3.22 -8.07
CA THR A 424 11.95 3.29 -7.21
C THR A 424 11.60 3.77 -5.80
N GLY A 425 12.20 3.15 -4.77
CA GLY A 425 11.99 3.52 -3.38
C GLY A 425 10.68 3.02 -2.75
N THR A 426 9.86 2.25 -3.46
CA THR A 426 8.58 1.74 -2.94
C THR A 426 8.69 0.47 -2.09
N GLY A 427 9.86 -0.23 -2.13
CA GLY A 427 10.11 -1.42 -1.31
C GLY A 427 10.42 -2.71 -2.08
N LYS A 428 10.61 -2.67 -3.42
CA LYS A 428 10.97 -3.86 -4.24
C LYS A 428 12.18 -4.60 -3.69
N SER A 429 13.33 -3.91 -3.59
CA SER A 429 14.58 -4.53 -3.13
C SER A 429 14.48 -5.02 -1.68
N THR A 430 13.63 -4.39 -0.85
CA THR A 430 13.32 -4.87 0.51
C THR A 430 12.59 -6.20 0.48
N LEU A 431 11.56 -6.33 -0.36
CA LEU A 431 10.84 -7.58 -0.55
C LEU A 431 11.78 -8.69 -1.04
N LEU A 432 12.57 -8.40 -2.09
CA LEU A 432 13.53 -9.38 -2.63
C LEU A 432 14.56 -9.79 -1.59
N SER A 433 15.15 -8.84 -0.84
CA SER A 433 16.16 -9.15 0.18
C SER A 433 15.62 -10.01 1.32
N GLU A 434 14.37 -9.79 1.74
CA GLU A 434 13.74 -10.62 2.77
C GLU A 434 13.46 -12.04 2.28
N MET A 435 13.03 -12.19 1.02
CA MET A 435 12.83 -13.52 0.43
C MET A 435 14.16 -14.25 0.24
N ILE A 436 15.19 -13.56 -0.29
CA ILE A 436 16.55 -14.09 -0.48
C ILE A 436 17.14 -14.57 0.86
N ARG A 437 17.03 -13.76 1.92
CA ARG A 437 17.49 -14.11 3.25
C ARG A 437 16.89 -15.43 3.74
N GLN A 438 15.55 -15.54 3.64
CA GLN A 438 14.84 -16.75 4.07
C GLN A 438 15.22 -17.99 3.26
N ASP A 439 15.42 -17.84 1.93
CA ASP A 439 15.85 -18.96 1.09
C ASP A 439 17.27 -19.42 1.43
N ILE A 440 18.19 -18.47 1.64
CA ILE A 440 19.58 -18.79 2.04
C ILE A 440 19.62 -19.48 3.41
N GLU A 441 18.88 -18.96 4.40
CA GLU A 441 18.82 -19.55 5.75
C GLU A 441 18.22 -20.96 5.77
N LYS A 442 17.25 -21.23 4.87
CA LYS A 442 16.63 -22.56 4.71
C LYS A 442 17.46 -23.55 3.90
N GLY A 443 18.64 -23.14 3.45
CA GLY A 443 19.53 -24.02 2.68
C GLY A 443 19.11 -24.22 1.21
N GLU A 444 18.28 -23.32 0.66
CA GLU A 444 17.86 -23.41 -0.73
C GLU A 444 18.96 -22.94 -1.69
N GLY A 445 18.85 -23.36 -2.97
CA GLY A 445 19.66 -22.83 -4.07
C GLY A 445 19.15 -21.46 -4.50
N VAL A 446 20.04 -20.46 -4.57
CA VAL A 446 19.69 -19.09 -4.87
C VAL A 446 20.57 -18.51 -5.97
N GLY A 447 19.98 -17.88 -6.97
CA GLY A 447 20.67 -17.05 -7.97
C GLY A 447 20.19 -15.60 -7.85
N ILE A 448 21.12 -14.63 -7.90
CA ILE A 448 20.80 -13.20 -7.84
C ILE A 448 21.49 -12.52 -9.01
N ILE A 449 20.74 -11.80 -9.83
CA ILE A 449 21.26 -10.97 -10.94
C ILE A 449 20.84 -9.52 -10.65
N ASP A 450 21.84 -8.67 -10.38
CA ASP A 450 21.61 -7.29 -9.96
C ASP A 450 22.42 -6.29 -10.82
N PRO A 451 21.76 -5.45 -11.65
CA PRO A 451 22.44 -4.45 -12.48
C PRO A 451 22.83 -3.18 -11.73
N HIS A 452 22.41 -3.01 -10.47
CA HIS A 452 22.76 -1.87 -9.63
C HIS A 452 23.89 -2.21 -8.64
N GLY A 453 23.91 -3.42 -8.16
CA GLY A 453 24.88 -3.94 -7.19
C GLY A 453 24.44 -3.86 -5.73
N ASP A 454 23.43 -3.05 -5.40
CA ASP A 454 22.98 -2.83 -4.02
C ASP A 454 22.33 -4.07 -3.40
N LEU A 455 21.48 -4.76 -4.17
CA LEU A 455 20.85 -6.01 -3.74
C LEU A 455 21.89 -7.13 -3.57
N ALA A 456 22.86 -7.20 -4.47
CA ALA A 456 23.97 -8.16 -4.42
C ALA A 456 24.84 -7.95 -3.16
N GLU A 457 25.20 -6.70 -2.86
CA GLU A 457 25.98 -6.35 -1.66
C GLU A 457 25.21 -6.63 -0.37
N LEU A 458 23.93 -6.32 -0.33
CA LEU A 458 23.07 -6.64 0.79
C LEU A 458 22.95 -8.15 0.98
N ALA A 459 22.70 -8.91 -0.09
CA ALA A 459 22.59 -10.36 -0.04
C ALA A 459 23.86 -11.02 0.51
N LEU A 460 25.06 -10.56 0.10
CA LEU A 460 26.35 -11.04 0.66
C LEU A 460 26.42 -10.90 2.17
N SER A 461 25.92 -9.80 2.72
CA SER A 461 25.94 -9.52 4.15
C SER A 461 24.90 -10.32 4.97
N LEU A 462 23.96 -10.97 4.28
CA LEU A 462 22.92 -11.82 4.86
C LEU A 462 23.23 -13.31 4.79
N VAL A 463 24.37 -13.71 4.16
CA VAL A 463 24.78 -15.12 4.07
C VAL A 463 25.27 -15.61 5.44
N PRO A 464 24.69 -16.68 6.02
CA PRO A 464 25.17 -17.28 7.24
C PRO A 464 26.60 -17.87 7.04
N ARG A 465 27.39 -17.87 8.10
CA ARG A 465 28.81 -18.31 8.05
C ARG A 465 28.97 -19.76 7.59
N GLU A 466 28.01 -20.61 7.86
CA GLU A 466 27.98 -22.02 7.47
C GLU A 466 27.89 -22.21 5.95
N ARG A 467 27.33 -21.23 5.25
CA ARG A 467 27.12 -21.26 3.81
C ARG A 467 28.15 -20.46 2.97
N ILE A 468 29.18 -19.91 3.60
CA ILE A 468 30.22 -19.12 2.90
C ILE A 468 30.85 -19.91 1.74
N LYS A 469 31.08 -21.23 1.93
CA LYS A 469 31.68 -22.11 0.90
C LYS A 469 30.74 -22.40 -0.27
N ASP A 470 29.44 -22.17 -0.11
CA ASP A 470 28.45 -22.40 -1.16
C ASP A 470 28.30 -21.19 -2.10
N VAL A 471 28.93 -20.06 -1.78
CA VAL A 471 28.71 -18.82 -2.52
C VAL A 471 29.69 -18.66 -3.66
N VAL A 472 29.13 -18.41 -4.83
CA VAL A 472 29.83 -17.95 -6.04
C VAL A 472 29.49 -16.48 -6.24
N TYR A 473 30.46 -15.60 -5.98
CA TYR A 473 30.31 -14.16 -6.21
C TYR A 473 30.92 -13.78 -7.55
N PHE A 474 30.08 -13.54 -8.55
CA PHE A 474 30.48 -13.08 -9.86
C PHE A 474 30.48 -11.55 -9.89
N ASN A 475 31.68 -10.95 -9.88
CA ASN A 475 31.90 -9.51 -9.92
C ASN A 475 32.82 -9.15 -11.09
N PRO A 476 32.29 -8.78 -12.26
CA PRO A 476 33.07 -8.32 -13.40
C PRO A 476 34.01 -7.14 -13.13
N GLY A 477 33.70 -6.34 -12.12
CA GLY A 477 34.53 -5.20 -11.71
C GLY A 477 35.86 -5.57 -11.04
N ASP A 478 36.12 -6.87 -10.76
CA ASP A 478 37.42 -7.33 -10.27
C ASP A 478 38.37 -7.56 -11.43
N MET A 479 39.16 -6.53 -11.74
CA MET A 479 40.14 -6.55 -12.83
C MET A 479 41.39 -7.39 -12.54
N GLU A 480 41.72 -7.67 -11.27
CA GLU A 480 42.92 -8.42 -10.92
C GLU A 480 42.72 -9.92 -10.99
N ARG A 481 41.50 -10.40 -10.68
CA ARG A 481 41.18 -11.83 -10.76
C ARG A 481 39.85 -12.04 -11.49
N PRO A 482 39.80 -11.82 -12.80
CA PRO A 482 38.59 -11.99 -13.56
C PRO A 482 38.09 -13.44 -13.54
N VAL A 483 36.77 -13.56 -13.30
CA VAL A 483 36.08 -14.85 -13.35
C VAL A 483 35.58 -15.10 -14.77
N GLY A 484 35.98 -16.20 -15.37
CA GLY A 484 35.59 -16.57 -16.74
C GLY A 484 34.09 -16.86 -16.87
N LEU A 485 33.50 -16.43 -17.99
CA LEU A 485 32.14 -16.76 -18.40
C LEU A 485 32.09 -16.95 -19.92
N ASN A 486 32.24 -18.21 -20.35
CA ASN A 486 32.23 -18.58 -21.78
C ASN A 486 30.86 -19.11 -22.21
N MET A 487 30.17 -18.41 -23.09
CA MET A 487 28.91 -18.86 -23.68
C MET A 487 29.08 -20.07 -24.61
N LEU A 488 30.22 -20.18 -25.28
CA LEU A 488 30.52 -21.26 -26.22
C LEU A 488 30.95 -22.57 -25.52
N GLU A 489 31.00 -22.62 -24.20
CA GLU A 489 31.26 -23.83 -23.45
C GLU A 489 29.97 -24.65 -23.31
N ALA A 490 29.82 -25.71 -24.16
CA ALA A 490 28.65 -26.59 -24.14
C ALA A 490 29.11 -28.06 -24.30
N LYS A 491 28.38 -28.99 -23.64
CA LYS A 491 28.79 -30.40 -23.55
C LYS A 491 28.12 -31.34 -24.59
N GLY A 492 27.06 -30.95 -25.24
CA GLY A 492 26.32 -31.76 -26.22
C GLY A 492 25.86 -30.97 -27.41
N GLU A 493 25.41 -31.64 -28.48
CA GLU A 493 24.94 -30.99 -29.70
C GLU A 493 23.76 -30.03 -29.44
N ASP A 494 22.75 -30.49 -28.73
CA ASP A 494 21.59 -29.67 -28.38
C ASP A 494 22.00 -28.40 -27.61
N GLN A 495 22.97 -28.48 -26.70
CA GLN A 495 23.47 -27.33 -25.95
C GLN A 495 24.29 -26.38 -26.83
N ARG A 496 25.02 -26.91 -27.85
CA ARG A 496 25.78 -26.08 -28.81
C ARG A 496 24.81 -25.24 -29.64
N ASP A 497 23.80 -25.87 -30.24
CA ASP A 497 22.83 -25.17 -31.07
C ASP A 497 22.07 -24.11 -30.26
N PHE A 498 21.65 -24.45 -29.06
CA PHE A 498 21.02 -23.49 -28.17
C PHE A 498 21.92 -22.30 -27.80
N ALA A 499 23.21 -22.57 -27.47
CA ALA A 499 24.17 -21.52 -27.13
C ALA A 499 24.39 -20.55 -28.29
N VAL A 500 24.47 -21.10 -29.53
CA VAL A 500 24.64 -20.29 -30.74
C VAL A 500 23.39 -19.44 -30.99
N GLN A 501 22.20 -20.01 -30.90
CA GLN A 501 20.94 -19.28 -31.08
C GLN A 501 20.81 -18.14 -30.05
N GLU A 502 21.09 -18.40 -28.77
CA GLU A 502 21.07 -17.40 -27.74
C GLU A 502 22.07 -16.27 -27.94
N MET A 503 23.32 -16.61 -28.37
CA MET A 503 24.30 -15.56 -28.69
C MET A 503 23.84 -14.68 -29.83
N ILE A 504 23.24 -15.24 -30.88
CA ILE A 504 22.69 -14.47 -32.00
C ILE A 504 21.55 -13.57 -31.51
N ALA A 505 20.62 -14.11 -30.68
CA ALA A 505 19.54 -13.34 -30.09
C ALA A 505 20.04 -12.20 -29.19
N ILE A 506 21.10 -12.42 -28.43
CA ILE A 506 21.77 -11.39 -27.62
C ILE A 506 22.33 -10.27 -28.50
N PHE A 507 23.02 -10.61 -29.60
CA PHE A 507 23.50 -9.60 -30.54
C PHE A 507 22.36 -8.81 -31.20
N MET A 508 21.27 -9.48 -31.59
CA MET A 508 20.07 -8.82 -32.13
C MET A 508 19.42 -7.88 -31.14
N LYS A 509 19.49 -8.18 -29.86
CA LYS A 509 18.99 -7.32 -28.77
C LYS A 509 19.88 -6.09 -28.51
N LEU A 510 21.19 -6.26 -28.61
CA LEU A 510 22.18 -5.21 -28.30
C LEU A 510 22.45 -4.24 -29.43
N PHE A 511 22.12 -4.62 -30.68
CA PHE A 511 22.34 -3.81 -31.85
C PHE A 511 21.05 -3.61 -32.65
N PRO A 512 20.87 -2.47 -33.32
CA PRO A 512 19.70 -2.23 -34.16
C PRO A 512 19.55 -3.30 -35.27
N PRO A 513 18.31 -3.69 -35.63
CA PRO A 513 18.05 -4.72 -36.64
C PRO A 513 18.67 -4.42 -38.00
N GLU A 514 18.89 -3.16 -38.34
CA GLU A 514 19.48 -2.71 -39.59
C GLU A 514 20.95 -3.11 -39.71
N VAL A 515 21.62 -3.33 -38.57
CA VAL A 515 23.05 -3.66 -38.50
C VAL A 515 23.32 -5.12 -38.09
N VAL A 516 22.30 -5.92 -37.86
CA VAL A 516 22.40 -7.35 -37.53
C VAL A 516 21.37 -8.11 -38.35
N GLY A 517 21.73 -8.47 -39.59
CA GLY A 517 20.86 -9.15 -40.57
C GLY A 517 21.27 -10.61 -40.82
N PRO A 518 20.62 -11.27 -41.81
CA PRO A 518 20.84 -12.70 -42.14
C PRO A 518 22.30 -13.09 -42.42
N MET A 519 23.07 -12.18 -43.01
CA MET A 519 24.51 -12.40 -43.24
C MET A 519 25.31 -12.46 -41.94
N PHE A 520 25.00 -11.61 -40.99
CA PHE A 520 25.61 -11.68 -39.65
C PHE A 520 25.29 -13.00 -38.98
N GLU A 521 24.00 -13.37 -38.94
CA GLU A 521 23.56 -14.62 -38.36
C GLU A 521 24.25 -15.83 -38.97
N HIS A 522 24.27 -15.94 -40.31
CA HIS A 522 24.88 -17.07 -41.04
C HIS A 522 26.38 -17.23 -40.71
N ASN A 523 27.12 -16.14 -40.77
CA ASN A 523 28.57 -16.18 -40.51
C ASN A 523 28.88 -16.42 -39.03
N MET A 524 28.16 -15.76 -38.10
CA MET A 524 28.35 -15.96 -36.67
C MET A 524 28.01 -17.38 -36.24
N ARG A 525 26.93 -17.96 -36.78
CA ARG A 525 26.52 -19.35 -36.51
C ARG A 525 27.65 -20.33 -36.88
N ASN A 526 28.16 -20.27 -38.12
CA ASN A 526 29.22 -21.14 -38.61
C ASN A 526 30.52 -20.94 -37.83
N ALA A 527 30.91 -19.69 -37.55
CA ALA A 527 32.09 -19.39 -36.74
C ALA A 527 32.00 -19.96 -35.32
N MET A 528 30.88 -19.73 -34.61
CA MET A 528 30.68 -20.23 -33.26
C MET A 528 30.64 -21.75 -33.22
N LEU A 529 29.91 -22.42 -34.11
CA LEU A 529 29.88 -23.90 -34.20
C LEU A 529 31.26 -24.48 -34.42
N THR A 530 32.09 -23.82 -35.25
CA THR A 530 33.48 -24.24 -35.48
C THR A 530 34.36 -24.07 -34.24
N LEU A 531 34.22 -22.96 -33.51
CA LEU A 531 34.92 -22.71 -32.25
C LEU A 531 34.50 -23.68 -31.15
N MET A 532 33.28 -24.21 -31.24
CA MET A 532 32.74 -25.20 -30.28
C MET A 532 33.03 -26.65 -30.67
N ALA A 533 33.69 -26.90 -31.79
CA ALA A 533 33.92 -28.25 -32.29
C ALA A 533 34.82 -29.09 -31.38
N ASP A 534 35.63 -28.47 -30.53
CA ASP A 534 36.46 -29.11 -29.51
C ASP A 534 35.89 -28.93 -28.11
N PRO A 535 35.12 -29.86 -27.55
CA PRO A 535 34.55 -29.74 -26.22
C PRO A 535 35.59 -29.69 -25.09
N GLU A 536 36.76 -30.27 -25.31
CA GLU A 536 37.86 -30.29 -24.31
C GLU A 536 38.59 -28.92 -24.28
N ASN A 537 38.61 -28.20 -25.37
CA ASN A 537 39.26 -26.89 -25.48
C ASN A 537 38.38 -25.93 -26.31
N PRO A 538 37.20 -25.56 -25.83
CA PRO A 538 36.26 -24.73 -26.58
C PRO A 538 36.87 -23.36 -26.90
N GLY A 539 36.54 -22.84 -28.10
CA GLY A 539 36.88 -21.48 -28.46
C GLY A 539 36.04 -20.46 -27.66
N THR A 540 36.37 -19.20 -27.88
CA THR A 540 35.70 -18.06 -27.24
C THR A 540 35.25 -17.04 -28.27
N ILE A 541 34.38 -16.14 -27.91
CA ILE A 541 33.89 -15.03 -28.76
C ILE A 541 35.07 -14.13 -29.20
N VAL A 542 36.12 -14.04 -28.39
CA VAL A 542 37.31 -13.24 -28.65
C VAL A 542 38.11 -13.78 -29.88
N GLU A 543 37.94 -15.06 -30.20
CA GLU A 543 38.61 -15.71 -31.36
C GLU A 543 37.83 -15.56 -32.66
N ILE A 544 36.64 -14.95 -32.67
CA ILE A 544 35.83 -14.74 -33.88
C ILE A 544 36.60 -13.92 -34.95
N PRO A 545 37.30 -12.83 -34.65
CA PRO A 545 38.11 -12.17 -35.67
C PRO A 545 39.20 -13.07 -36.28
N ARG A 546 39.86 -13.88 -35.46
CA ARG A 546 40.93 -14.81 -35.87
C ARG A 546 40.41 -15.87 -36.81
N ILE A 547 39.26 -16.46 -36.58
CA ILE A 547 38.72 -17.55 -37.40
C ILE A 547 38.44 -17.10 -38.86
N PHE A 548 38.25 -15.81 -39.12
CA PHE A 548 38.05 -15.25 -40.46
C PHE A 548 39.34 -14.71 -41.09
N THR A 549 40.44 -14.60 -40.33
CA THR A 549 41.70 -14.03 -40.80
C THR A 549 42.87 -15.03 -40.83
N ASP A 550 42.79 -16.13 -40.06
CA ASP A 550 43.84 -17.14 -39.93
C ASP A 550 43.38 -18.49 -40.50
N GLU A 551 43.63 -18.73 -41.79
CA GLU A 551 43.29 -20.00 -42.43
C GLU A 551 43.95 -21.22 -41.78
N ALA A 552 45.17 -21.07 -41.23
CA ALA A 552 45.85 -22.18 -40.56
C ALA A 552 45.11 -22.57 -39.28
N TYR A 553 44.55 -21.58 -38.59
CA TYR A 553 43.70 -21.81 -37.43
C TYR A 553 42.42 -22.57 -37.79
N VAL A 554 41.73 -22.16 -38.85
CA VAL A 554 40.54 -22.85 -39.35
C VAL A 554 40.86 -24.30 -39.71
N ARG A 555 41.94 -24.51 -40.50
CA ARG A 555 42.40 -25.86 -40.90
C ARG A 555 42.71 -26.76 -39.69
N SER A 556 43.17 -26.19 -38.58
CA SER A 556 43.42 -26.95 -37.34
C SER A 556 42.13 -27.39 -36.62
N LEU A 557 41.04 -26.63 -36.79
CA LEU A 557 39.72 -26.92 -36.17
C LEU A 557 38.87 -27.86 -37.06
N LEU A 558 38.94 -27.77 -38.36
CA LEU A 558 38.11 -28.53 -39.33
C LEU A 558 38.08 -30.05 -39.06
N PRO A 559 39.19 -30.75 -38.72
CA PRO A 559 39.13 -32.18 -38.37
C PRO A 559 38.21 -32.52 -37.19
N LYS A 560 37.93 -31.54 -36.30
CA LYS A 560 37.07 -31.70 -35.14
C LYS A 560 35.59 -31.34 -35.44
N VAL A 561 35.33 -30.67 -36.59
CA VAL A 561 34.00 -30.31 -37.03
C VAL A 561 33.30 -31.54 -37.60
N GLN A 562 32.29 -32.05 -36.94
CA GLN A 562 31.54 -33.23 -37.41
C GLN A 562 30.38 -32.85 -38.34
N ASP A 563 29.78 -31.66 -38.16
CA ASP A 563 28.67 -31.19 -39.00
C ASP A 563 29.11 -30.92 -40.44
N PRO A 564 28.52 -31.63 -41.42
CA PRO A 564 28.89 -31.48 -42.83
C PRO A 564 28.51 -30.09 -43.40
N VAL A 565 27.50 -29.42 -42.85
CA VAL A 565 27.07 -28.08 -43.28
C VAL A 565 28.11 -27.04 -42.86
N VAL A 566 28.57 -27.10 -41.61
CA VAL A 566 29.62 -26.21 -41.08
C VAL A 566 30.95 -26.44 -41.82
N ARG A 567 31.28 -27.69 -42.17
CA ARG A 567 32.47 -27.99 -43.02
C ARG A 567 32.32 -27.37 -44.40
N ALA A 568 31.16 -27.56 -45.05
CA ALA A 568 30.90 -27.02 -46.37
C ALA A 568 30.98 -25.48 -46.43
N PHE A 569 30.60 -24.79 -45.37
CA PHE A 569 30.78 -23.34 -45.25
C PHE A 569 32.24 -22.93 -45.41
N TRP A 570 33.15 -23.58 -44.72
CA TRP A 570 34.60 -23.28 -44.86
C TRP A 570 35.22 -23.79 -46.14
N GLU A 571 34.94 -25.04 -46.50
CA GLU A 571 35.61 -25.73 -47.64
C GLU A 571 35.07 -25.31 -49.00
N LYS A 572 33.81 -24.89 -49.10
CA LYS A 572 33.14 -24.55 -50.36
C LYS A 572 32.75 -23.08 -50.50
N GLU A 573 32.10 -22.52 -49.49
CA GLU A 573 31.56 -21.15 -49.53
C GLU A 573 32.67 -20.13 -49.28
N MET A 574 33.33 -20.20 -48.14
CA MET A 574 34.43 -19.29 -47.82
C MET A 574 35.64 -19.44 -48.73
N ALA A 575 35.97 -20.67 -49.17
CA ALA A 575 37.06 -20.90 -50.10
C ALA A 575 36.82 -20.25 -51.48
N LYS A 576 35.56 -20.06 -51.90
CA LYS A 576 35.19 -19.43 -53.20
C LYS A 576 34.88 -17.93 -53.01
N THR A 577 34.78 -17.41 -51.85
CA THR A 577 34.51 -15.99 -51.59
C THR A 577 35.77 -15.17 -51.91
N SER A 578 35.59 -14.08 -52.64
CA SER A 578 36.70 -13.17 -52.93
C SER A 578 37.27 -12.50 -51.70
N GLU A 579 38.55 -12.17 -51.69
CA GLU A 579 39.22 -11.50 -50.57
C GLU A 579 38.54 -10.15 -50.20
N PHE A 580 38.00 -9.46 -51.21
CA PHE A 580 37.25 -8.22 -51.00
C PHE A 580 36.01 -8.49 -50.16
N HIS A 581 35.21 -9.47 -50.53
CA HIS A 581 33.99 -9.81 -49.76
C HIS A 581 34.31 -10.39 -48.39
N LYS A 582 35.40 -11.17 -48.24
CA LYS A 582 35.86 -11.61 -46.92
C LYS A 582 36.20 -10.43 -45.99
N SER A 583 36.86 -9.40 -46.54
CA SER A 583 37.24 -8.19 -45.82
C SER A 583 36.01 -7.39 -45.39
N GLU A 584 35.00 -7.24 -46.28
CA GLU A 584 33.72 -6.61 -45.90
C GLU A 584 32.99 -7.37 -44.78
N MET A 585 32.87 -8.70 -44.95
CA MET A 585 32.25 -9.55 -43.89
C MET A 585 33.00 -9.44 -42.58
N LEU A 586 34.33 -9.50 -42.60
CA LEU A 586 35.15 -9.34 -41.39
C LEU A 586 34.92 -7.99 -40.73
N GLY A 587 34.96 -6.90 -41.50
CA GLY A 587 34.69 -5.56 -40.98
C GLY A 587 33.29 -5.46 -40.33
N TYR A 588 32.33 -6.10 -40.97
CA TYR A 588 30.96 -6.15 -40.48
C TYR A 588 30.80 -6.95 -39.13
N LEU A 589 31.47 -8.12 -39.04
CA LEU A 589 31.46 -8.95 -37.82
C LEU A 589 32.29 -8.33 -36.70
N VAL A 590 33.53 -7.88 -37.02
CA VAL A 590 34.45 -7.31 -36.04
C VAL A 590 33.89 -6.05 -35.40
N SER A 591 33.16 -5.22 -36.15
CA SER A 591 32.56 -4.01 -35.62
C SER A 591 31.53 -4.28 -34.48
N LYS A 592 30.90 -5.45 -34.44
CA LYS A 592 29.94 -5.84 -33.37
C LYS A 592 30.62 -6.58 -32.22
N VAL A 593 31.47 -7.56 -32.57
CA VAL A 593 32.23 -8.35 -31.57
C VAL A 593 33.32 -7.49 -30.93
N GLY A 594 33.98 -6.63 -31.73
CA GLY A 594 35.05 -5.74 -31.27
C GLY A 594 34.67 -4.90 -30.06
N ARG A 595 33.47 -4.38 -30.05
CA ARG A 595 32.97 -3.59 -28.91
C ARG A 595 33.16 -4.27 -27.53
N PHE A 596 33.08 -5.58 -27.49
CA PHE A 596 33.25 -6.37 -26.25
C PHE A 596 34.70 -6.85 -26.08
N VAL A 597 35.38 -7.15 -27.19
CA VAL A 597 36.78 -7.65 -27.21
C VAL A 597 37.77 -6.52 -26.92
N GLU A 598 37.50 -5.30 -27.37
CA GLU A 598 38.35 -4.12 -27.15
C GLU A 598 38.33 -3.68 -25.69
N ASN A 599 37.20 -3.88 -24.98
CA ASN A 599 37.12 -3.62 -23.54
C ASN A 599 37.90 -4.70 -22.79
N GLU A 600 38.92 -4.29 -22.03
CA GLU A 600 39.83 -5.20 -21.32
C GLU A 600 39.07 -6.06 -20.27
N MET A 601 38.18 -5.46 -19.50
CA MET A 601 37.37 -6.15 -18.47
C MET A 601 36.55 -7.26 -19.16
N MET A 602 35.81 -6.91 -20.18
CA MET A 602 34.96 -7.87 -20.90
C MET A 602 35.80 -8.98 -21.56
N ARG A 603 36.89 -8.62 -22.23
CA ARG A 603 37.81 -9.58 -22.85
C ARG A 603 38.35 -10.60 -21.87
N ASN A 604 38.76 -10.15 -20.68
CA ASN A 604 39.26 -11.03 -19.62
C ASN A 604 38.21 -12.01 -19.07
N ILE A 605 36.92 -11.70 -19.21
CA ILE A 605 35.80 -12.53 -18.75
C ILE A 605 35.36 -13.49 -19.82
N ILE A 606 34.97 -12.97 -21.02
CA ILE A 606 34.40 -13.78 -22.12
C ILE A 606 35.46 -14.50 -22.97
N GLY A 607 36.73 -14.15 -22.82
CA GLY A 607 37.86 -14.74 -23.55
C GLY A 607 38.52 -15.95 -22.86
N GLN A 608 38.04 -16.31 -21.64
CA GLN A 608 38.51 -17.54 -20.99
C GLN A 608 37.81 -18.76 -21.60
N PRO A 609 38.48 -19.82 -22.00
CA PRO A 609 37.87 -20.99 -22.65
C PRO A 609 36.94 -21.77 -21.70
N ARG A 610 37.22 -21.72 -20.42
CA ARG A 610 36.38 -22.35 -19.38
C ARG A 610 35.78 -21.28 -18.48
N SER A 611 34.49 -21.45 -18.16
CA SER A 611 33.83 -20.63 -17.13
C SER A 611 34.43 -20.93 -15.75
N GLY A 612 34.57 -19.92 -14.88
CA GLY A 612 35.14 -20.06 -13.53
C GLY A 612 34.29 -20.90 -12.59
N PHE A 613 33.01 -21.11 -12.92
CA PHE A 613 32.07 -21.91 -12.12
C PHE A 613 31.12 -22.70 -13.01
N ASN A 614 30.60 -23.82 -12.48
CA ASN A 614 29.63 -24.67 -13.18
C ASN A 614 28.22 -24.38 -12.67
N ILE A 615 27.36 -23.82 -13.52
CA ILE A 615 25.99 -23.43 -13.17
C ILE A 615 25.13 -24.65 -12.82
N ARG A 616 25.31 -25.79 -13.49
CA ARG A 616 24.59 -27.01 -13.19
C ARG A 616 24.92 -27.51 -11.76
N ASP A 617 26.18 -27.48 -11.38
CA ASP A 617 26.65 -27.81 -10.02
C ASP A 617 26.06 -26.85 -8.98
N ILE A 618 26.00 -25.57 -9.27
CA ILE A 618 25.38 -24.55 -8.40
C ILE A 618 23.91 -24.88 -8.16
N MET A 619 23.16 -25.23 -9.19
CA MET A 619 21.73 -25.52 -9.08
C MET A 619 21.48 -26.85 -8.35
N ASP A 620 22.20 -27.92 -8.69
CA ASP A 620 21.94 -29.25 -8.16
C ASP A 620 22.37 -29.36 -6.70
N ASN A 621 23.41 -28.67 -6.28
CA ASN A 621 23.95 -28.66 -4.92
C ASN A 621 23.43 -27.47 -4.07
N ARG A 622 22.37 -26.79 -4.51
CA ARG A 622 21.72 -25.68 -3.78
C ARG A 622 22.71 -24.59 -3.35
N LYS A 623 23.71 -24.29 -4.19
CA LYS A 623 24.66 -23.22 -3.95
C LYS A 623 24.04 -21.84 -4.20
N ILE A 624 24.77 -20.79 -3.88
CA ILE A 624 24.33 -19.40 -3.97
C ILE A 624 25.16 -18.70 -5.05
N LEU A 625 24.54 -18.25 -6.12
CA LEU A 625 25.17 -17.44 -7.17
C LEU A 625 24.75 -15.98 -6.99
N ILE A 626 25.71 -15.09 -6.77
CA ILE A 626 25.45 -13.65 -6.68
C ILE A 626 26.22 -12.95 -7.80
N ALA A 627 25.51 -12.44 -8.79
CA ALA A 627 26.05 -11.68 -9.92
C ALA A 627 25.84 -10.17 -9.71
N ASN A 628 26.91 -9.47 -9.36
CA ASN A 628 26.94 -8.02 -9.23
C ASN A 628 27.33 -7.40 -10.58
N LEU A 629 26.35 -7.07 -11.38
CA LEU A 629 26.50 -6.51 -12.73
C LEU A 629 26.37 -4.97 -12.73
N SER A 630 26.92 -4.29 -11.74
CA SER A 630 26.76 -2.85 -11.53
C SER A 630 27.08 -2.03 -12.80
N LYS A 631 26.06 -1.43 -13.39
CA LYS A 631 26.13 -0.55 -14.58
C LYS A 631 27.09 0.63 -14.35
N GLY A 632 27.18 1.13 -13.13
CA GLY A 632 28.09 2.23 -12.77
C GLY A 632 29.56 1.88 -12.91
N LYS A 633 29.93 0.58 -12.80
CA LYS A 633 31.33 0.11 -12.92
C LYS A 633 31.68 -0.35 -14.34
N MET A 634 30.72 -0.93 -15.06
CA MET A 634 31.02 -1.58 -16.34
C MET A 634 30.30 -0.99 -17.55
N GLY A 635 29.37 -0.07 -17.34
CA GLY A 635 28.49 0.47 -18.38
C GLY A 635 27.30 -0.44 -18.68
N GLU A 636 26.25 0.16 -19.24
CA GLU A 636 24.95 -0.52 -19.44
C GLU A 636 25.02 -1.71 -20.40
N VAL A 637 25.68 -1.53 -21.54
CA VAL A 637 25.76 -2.57 -22.60
C VAL A 637 26.53 -3.81 -22.14
N ASN A 638 27.64 -3.62 -21.41
CA ASN A 638 28.43 -4.72 -20.87
C ASN A 638 27.67 -5.48 -19.76
N SER A 639 26.99 -4.74 -18.88
CA SER A 639 26.11 -5.30 -17.84
C SER A 639 25.00 -6.14 -18.47
N SER A 640 24.33 -5.62 -19.50
CA SER A 640 23.27 -6.33 -20.21
C SER A 640 23.79 -7.58 -20.92
N LEU A 641 24.95 -7.51 -21.61
CA LEU A 641 25.53 -8.68 -22.25
C LEU A 641 25.84 -9.81 -21.27
N LEU A 642 26.57 -9.51 -20.18
CA LEU A 642 26.94 -10.53 -19.20
C LEU A 642 25.71 -11.11 -18.51
N GLY A 643 24.72 -10.27 -18.21
CA GLY A 643 23.47 -10.72 -17.59
C GLY A 643 22.65 -11.63 -18.50
N MET A 644 22.53 -11.29 -19.80
CA MET A 644 21.86 -12.16 -20.79
C MET A 644 22.61 -13.48 -20.97
N ILE A 645 23.95 -13.48 -21.08
CA ILE A 645 24.75 -14.71 -21.13
C ILE A 645 24.49 -15.57 -19.88
N LEU A 646 24.46 -14.96 -18.69
CA LEU A 646 24.24 -15.67 -17.45
C LEU A 646 22.85 -16.29 -17.37
N VAL A 647 21.80 -15.54 -17.76
CA VAL A 647 20.42 -16.04 -17.83
C VAL A 647 20.30 -17.20 -18.81
N SER A 648 20.88 -17.08 -20.02
CA SER A 648 20.86 -18.15 -21.01
C SER A 648 21.62 -19.40 -20.52
N LYS A 649 22.78 -19.24 -19.87
CA LYS A 649 23.51 -20.39 -19.27
C LYS A 649 22.73 -21.03 -18.11
N LEU A 650 21.98 -20.26 -17.30
CA LEU A 650 21.10 -20.78 -16.28
C LEU A 650 19.94 -21.60 -16.89
N GLN A 651 19.38 -21.13 -18.01
CA GLN A 651 18.38 -21.87 -18.78
C GLN A 651 18.94 -23.19 -19.32
N MET A 652 20.09 -23.17 -19.97
CA MET A 652 20.76 -24.38 -20.47
C MET A 652 20.99 -25.39 -19.35
N ALA A 653 21.50 -24.92 -18.22
CA ALA A 653 21.75 -25.78 -17.06
C ALA A 653 20.45 -26.36 -16.48
N ALA A 654 19.36 -25.58 -16.46
CA ALA A 654 18.05 -26.06 -16.04
C ALA A 654 17.50 -27.14 -16.99
N MET A 655 17.52 -26.90 -18.30
CA MET A 655 17.04 -27.86 -19.31
C MET A 655 17.86 -29.17 -19.29
N ALA A 656 19.18 -29.07 -19.06
CA ALA A 656 20.06 -30.22 -18.93
C ALA A 656 19.70 -31.13 -17.74
N ARG A 657 18.87 -30.67 -16.77
CA ARG A 657 18.32 -31.48 -15.65
C ARG A 657 17.27 -32.49 -16.10
N GLY A 658 17.00 -32.57 -17.43
CA GLY A 658 16.17 -33.62 -17.98
C GLY A 658 16.67 -35.05 -17.71
N ASP A 659 17.94 -35.22 -17.37
CA ASP A 659 18.58 -36.49 -16.95
C ASP A 659 18.28 -36.92 -15.52
N ILE A 660 17.68 -36.03 -14.70
CA ILE A 660 17.25 -36.31 -13.32
C ILE A 660 15.71 -36.35 -13.27
N THR A 661 15.14 -37.26 -12.46
CA THR A 661 13.69 -37.31 -12.24
C THR A 661 13.18 -35.98 -11.65
N GLN A 662 11.93 -35.63 -11.91
CA GLN A 662 11.37 -34.35 -11.47
C GLN A 662 11.41 -34.19 -9.94
N GLU A 663 11.24 -35.29 -9.20
CA GLU A 663 11.28 -35.31 -7.73
C GLU A 663 12.70 -35.12 -7.20
N GLY A 664 13.71 -35.63 -7.92
CA GLY A 664 15.12 -35.55 -7.53
C GLY A 664 15.77 -34.18 -7.81
N ARG A 665 15.10 -33.31 -8.62
CA ARG A 665 15.61 -31.95 -8.90
C ARG A 665 15.46 -31.06 -7.68
N ALA A 666 16.54 -30.40 -7.25
CA ALA A 666 16.50 -29.36 -6.23
C ALA A 666 15.82 -28.09 -6.76
N ASP A 667 14.99 -27.41 -5.96
CA ASP A 667 14.48 -26.08 -6.31
C ASP A 667 15.62 -25.07 -6.33
N PHE A 668 15.63 -24.19 -7.34
CA PHE A 668 16.59 -23.10 -7.48
C PHE A 668 15.82 -21.80 -7.73
N TYR A 669 16.00 -20.81 -6.83
CA TYR A 669 15.29 -19.54 -6.86
C TYR A 669 16.15 -18.48 -7.50
N LEU A 670 15.75 -18.02 -8.71
CA LEU A 670 16.47 -17.01 -9.47
C LEU A 670 15.79 -15.65 -9.31
N TYR A 671 16.46 -14.77 -8.61
CA TYR A 671 16.05 -13.38 -8.40
C TYR A 671 16.70 -12.49 -9.46
N ILE A 672 15.90 -11.81 -10.26
CA ILE A 672 16.35 -10.90 -11.32
C ILE A 672 15.79 -9.52 -11.02
N ASP A 673 16.66 -8.61 -10.57
CA ASP A 673 16.29 -7.20 -10.46
C ASP A 673 16.46 -6.50 -11.80
N GLU A 674 15.59 -5.53 -12.11
CA GLU A 674 15.51 -4.85 -13.40
C GLU A 674 15.49 -5.85 -14.59
N PHE A 675 14.55 -6.79 -14.50
CA PHE A 675 14.39 -7.94 -15.41
C PHE A 675 14.45 -7.58 -16.90
N GLN A 676 13.94 -6.41 -17.32
CA GLN A 676 13.93 -5.95 -18.70
C GLN A 676 15.33 -5.82 -19.34
N ASN A 677 16.38 -5.69 -18.51
CA ASN A 677 17.75 -5.57 -19.00
C ASN A 677 18.34 -6.91 -19.50
N PHE A 678 17.76 -8.03 -19.08
CA PHE A 678 18.33 -9.36 -19.25
C PHE A 678 17.40 -10.30 -20.05
N THR A 679 16.39 -9.75 -20.70
CA THR A 679 15.41 -10.53 -21.49
C THR A 679 15.89 -10.74 -22.90
N THR A 680 15.89 -11.99 -23.36
CA THR A 680 15.92 -12.40 -24.77
C THR A 680 14.56 -13.00 -25.13
N ASP A 681 14.27 -13.26 -26.40
CA ASP A 681 12.98 -13.87 -26.79
C ASP A 681 12.78 -15.27 -26.19
N SER A 682 13.87 -15.99 -25.93
CA SER A 682 13.86 -17.31 -25.26
C SER A 682 13.35 -17.27 -23.82
N ILE A 683 13.35 -16.10 -23.16
CA ILE A 683 12.82 -15.96 -21.80
C ILE A 683 11.32 -16.32 -21.73
N ALA A 684 10.58 -16.11 -22.83
CA ALA A 684 9.18 -16.51 -22.93
C ALA A 684 9.03 -18.04 -22.80
N THR A 685 9.98 -18.80 -23.39
CA THR A 685 10.05 -20.25 -23.24
C THR A 685 10.43 -20.66 -21.81
N ILE A 686 11.40 -19.95 -21.20
CA ILE A 686 11.73 -20.20 -19.77
C ILE A 686 10.49 -20.07 -18.90
N LEU A 687 9.75 -18.98 -19.04
CA LEU A 687 8.55 -18.72 -18.23
C LEU A 687 7.48 -19.82 -18.35
N SER A 688 7.41 -20.49 -19.51
CA SER A 688 6.44 -21.58 -19.70
C SER A 688 6.96 -22.94 -19.23
N GLU A 689 8.27 -23.21 -19.26
CA GLU A 689 8.84 -24.54 -19.07
C GLU A 689 9.71 -24.72 -17.81
N ALA A 690 10.27 -23.64 -17.26
CA ALA A 690 11.25 -23.69 -16.16
C ALA A 690 10.74 -24.42 -14.90
N ARG A 691 9.42 -24.41 -14.67
CA ARG A 691 8.77 -25.16 -13.60
C ARG A 691 9.11 -26.65 -13.63
N LYS A 692 9.16 -27.27 -14.82
CA LYS A 692 9.51 -28.70 -14.99
C LYS A 692 10.91 -29.00 -14.48
N TYR A 693 11.81 -28.01 -14.61
CA TYR A 693 13.23 -28.13 -14.28
C TYR A 693 13.56 -27.55 -12.89
N ARG A 694 12.54 -27.15 -12.11
CA ARG A 694 12.69 -26.55 -10.77
C ARG A 694 13.56 -25.27 -10.78
N LEU A 695 13.48 -24.49 -11.83
CA LEU A 695 14.01 -23.14 -11.89
C LEU A 695 12.86 -22.15 -11.62
N ASN A 696 12.88 -21.52 -10.47
CA ASN A 696 11.81 -20.67 -9.95
C ASN A 696 12.22 -19.20 -10.11
N LEU A 697 11.50 -18.42 -10.94
CA LEU A 697 11.86 -17.04 -11.25
C LEU A 697 11.14 -16.07 -10.33
N ILE A 698 11.89 -15.14 -9.77
CA ILE A 698 11.41 -13.96 -9.07
C ILE A 698 11.90 -12.73 -9.84
N MET A 699 11.01 -12.12 -10.60
CA MET A 699 11.33 -11.06 -11.54
C MET A 699 10.83 -9.72 -11.01
N ALA A 700 11.72 -8.74 -10.89
CA ALA A 700 11.36 -7.40 -10.44
C ALA A 700 11.75 -6.35 -11.49
N HIS A 701 10.91 -5.35 -11.69
CA HIS A 701 11.24 -4.18 -12.50
C HIS A 701 10.34 -2.96 -12.17
N GLN A 702 10.64 -1.83 -12.82
CA GLN A 702 10.01 -0.54 -12.50
C GLN A 702 8.80 -0.23 -13.37
N PHE A 703 8.85 -0.54 -14.69
CA PHE A 703 7.83 -0.13 -15.66
C PHE A 703 7.52 -1.27 -16.64
N ILE A 704 6.27 -1.70 -16.71
CA ILE A 704 5.81 -2.77 -17.61
C ILE A 704 6.03 -2.41 -19.09
N ALA A 705 5.90 -1.14 -19.44
CA ALA A 705 6.07 -0.64 -20.79
C ALA A 705 7.50 -0.86 -21.37
N GLN A 706 8.50 -1.15 -20.52
CA GLN A 706 9.87 -1.48 -20.97
C GLN A 706 10.01 -2.89 -21.50
N LEU A 707 9.02 -3.77 -21.28
CA LEU A 707 9.06 -5.14 -21.81
C LEU A 707 8.52 -5.20 -23.24
N PRO A 708 9.19 -5.93 -24.14
CA PRO A 708 8.60 -6.30 -25.42
C PRO A 708 7.27 -7.02 -25.24
N GLU A 709 6.32 -6.81 -26.17
CA GLU A 709 4.95 -7.29 -26.02
C GLU A 709 4.86 -8.83 -25.86
N ASN A 710 5.68 -9.59 -26.61
CA ASN A 710 5.76 -11.05 -26.48
C ASN A 710 6.20 -11.50 -25.08
N ILE A 711 7.19 -10.81 -24.49
CA ILE A 711 7.69 -11.12 -23.14
C ILE A 711 6.67 -10.70 -22.07
N LYS A 712 6.04 -9.54 -22.24
CA LYS A 712 4.97 -9.08 -21.37
C LYS A 712 3.84 -10.10 -21.33
N ASN A 713 3.36 -10.54 -22.48
CA ASN A 713 2.28 -11.53 -22.57
C ASN A 713 2.70 -12.89 -21.98
N ALA A 714 3.94 -13.34 -22.21
CA ALA A 714 4.46 -14.57 -21.60
C ALA A 714 4.56 -14.45 -20.07
N ALA A 715 5.03 -13.31 -19.54
CA ALA A 715 5.12 -13.08 -18.11
C ALA A 715 3.74 -13.13 -17.45
N PHE A 716 2.78 -12.33 -17.90
CA PHE A 716 1.44 -12.29 -17.30
C PHE A 716 0.61 -13.57 -17.56
N GLY A 717 0.91 -14.33 -18.62
CA GLY A 717 0.24 -15.59 -18.91
C GLY A 717 0.75 -16.80 -18.11
N ASN A 718 2.01 -16.79 -17.67
CA ASN A 718 2.64 -17.94 -17.01
C ASN A 718 2.96 -17.75 -15.53
N VAL A 719 3.02 -16.50 -15.06
CA VAL A 719 3.31 -16.20 -13.66
C VAL A 719 2.12 -16.51 -12.77
N GLY A 720 2.34 -17.32 -11.74
CA GLY A 720 1.29 -17.69 -10.79
C GLY A 720 1.01 -16.63 -9.73
N SER A 721 1.99 -15.77 -9.43
CA SER A 721 1.87 -14.76 -8.37
C SER A 721 2.31 -13.38 -8.86
N LEU A 722 1.51 -12.36 -8.55
CA LEU A 722 1.76 -10.95 -8.86
C LEU A 722 1.90 -10.15 -7.57
N CYS A 723 2.86 -9.23 -7.53
CA CYS A 723 3.04 -8.27 -6.45
C CYS A 723 3.25 -6.87 -7.04
N ALA A 724 2.32 -5.98 -6.81
CA ALA A 724 2.42 -4.58 -7.23
C ALA A 724 2.59 -3.68 -6.01
N LEU A 725 3.73 -3.00 -5.93
CA LEU A 725 3.91 -1.83 -5.08
C LEU A 725 3.37 -0.60 -5.82
N ARG A 726 3.61 0.61 -5.30
CA ARG A 726 3.16 1.82 -6.00
C ARG A 726 3.75 1.91 -7.41
N VAL A 727 2.89 2.16 -8.40
CA VAL A 727 3.22 2.22 -9.83
C VAL A 727 2.85 3.57 -10.46
N GLY A 728 3.29 3.81 -11.69
CA GLY A 728 2.85 4.94 -12.51
C GLY A 728 1.48 4.74 -13.15
N ALA A 729 0.97 5.78 -13.82
CA ALA A 729 -0.39 5.79 -14.39
C ALA A 729 -0.61 4.68 -15.43
N ASP A 730 0.31 4.54 -16.39
CA ASP A 730 0.19 3.56 -17.49
C ASP A 730 0.21 2.11 -16.96
N ASP A 731 1.14 1.81 -16.04
CA ASP A 731 1.22 0.50 -15.40
C ASP A 731 0.00 0.25 -14.50
N GLY A 732 -0.49 1.31 -13.83
CA GLY A 732 -1.67 1.24 -12.98
C GLY A 732 -2.92 0.85 -13.78
N GLU A 733 -3.12 1.40 -14.98
CA GLU A 733 -4.23 1.02 -15.87
C GLU A 733 -4.14 -0.45 -16.30
N TYR A 734 -2.94 -0.89 -16.68
CA TYR A 734 -2.72 -2.28 -17.09
C TYR A 734 -2.95 -3.27 -15.93
N LEU A 735 -2.40 -2.95 -14.75
CA LEU A 735 -2.48 -3.81 -13.56
C LEU A 735 -3.87 -3.81 -12.92
N ALA A 736 -4.62 -2.71 -13.02
CA ALA A 736 -5.99 -2.67 -12.51
C ALA A 736 -6.83 -3.82 -13.06
N LYS A 737 -6.71 -4.14 -14.37
CA LYS A 737 -7.38 -5.28 -15.02
C LYS A 737 -7.01 -6.63 -14.39
N GLN A 738 -5.84 -6.75 -13.75
CA GLN A 738 -5.41 -7.96 -13.06
C GLN A 738 -5.90 -8.04 -11.62
N PHE A 739 -6.21 -6.88 -11.00
CA PHE A 739 -6.59 -6.76 -9.60
C PHE A 739 -8.06 -6.41 -9.38
N GLU A 740 -8.83 -6.17 -10.45
CA GLU A 740 -10.27 -5.99 -10.39
C GLU A 740 -10.99 -7.23 -9.83
N PRO A 741 -12.13 -7.03 -9.13
CA PRO A 741 -12.76 -5.76 -8.75
C PRO A 741 -12.24 -5.19 -7.42
N ALA A 742 -11.21 -5.78 -6.81
CA ALA A 742 -10.77 -5.43 -5.46
C ALA A 742 -10.03 -4.08 -5.41
N PHE A 743 -9.21 -3.79 -6.42
CA PHE A 743 -8.40 -2.57 -6.50
C PHE A 743 -8.55 -1.88 -7.85
N SER A 744 -8.66 -0.56 -7.80
CA SER A 744 -8.67 0.33 -8.95
C SER A 744 -7.26 0.82 -9.32
N GLN A 745 -7.14 1.48 -10.47
CA GLN A 745 -5.90 2.17 -10.86
C GLN A 745 -5.46 3.17 -9.78
N GLN A 746 -6.37 3.96 -9.23
CA GLN A 746 -6.07 4.97 -8.19
C GLN A 746 -5.51 4.34 -6.92
N ASP A 747 -5.99 3.16 -6.53
CA ASP A 747 -5.44 2.44 -5.38
C ASP A 747 -3.96 2.09 -5.60
N LEU A 748 -3.59 1.63 -6.81
CA LEU A 748 -2.22 1.25 -7.16
C LEU A 748 -1.26 2.45 -7.26
N LEU A 749 -1.77 3.62 -7.69
CA LEU A 749 -1.00 4.86 -7.78
C LEU A 749 -0.69 5.45 -6.38
N ASN A 750 -1.57 5.22 -5.42
CA ASN A 750 -1.53 5.86 -4.11
C ASN A 750 -1.07 4.94 -2.97
N LEU A 751 -0.54 3.75 -3.28
CA LEU A 751 0.02 2.87 -2.26
C LEU A 751 1.15 3.56 -1.49
N ASP A 752 1.14 3.44 -0.17
CA ASP A 752 2.26 3.87 0.67
C ASP A 752 3.50 2.98 0.44
N ASN A 753 4.68 3.49 0.76
CA ASN A 753 5.91 2.72 0.65
C ASN A 753 5.81 1.43 1.49
N PHE A 754 6.36 0.35 0.98
CA PHE A 754 6.31 -1.00 1.55
C PHE A 754 4.92 -1.63 1.61
N ASN A 755 3.88 -0.96 1.13
CA ASN A 755 2.57 -1.58 0.90
C ASN A 755 2.48 -2.10 -0.52
N ALA A 756 2.00 -3.32 -0.66
CA ALA A 756 1.81 -3.97 -1.95
C ALA A 756 0.39 -4.54 -2.06
N VAL A 757 -0.12 -4.59 -3.29
CA VAL A 757 -1.26 -5.41 -3.67
C VAL A 757 -0.73 -6.70 -4.26
N VAL A 758 -1.17 -7.82 -3.72
CA VAL A 758 -0.73 -9.14 -4.16
C VAL A 758 -1.90 -9.99 -4.64
N LYS A 759 -1.62 -10.79 -5.68
CA LYS A 759 -2.49 -11.86 -6.18
C LYS A 759 -1.64 -13.11 -6.23
N LEU A 760 -1.80 -13.98 -5.24
CA LEU A 760 -0.89 -15.10 -5.03
C LEU A 760 -1.49 -16.41 -5.54
N MET A 761 -0.62 -17.30 -5.98
CA MET A 761 -0.93 -18.70 -6.10
C MET A 761 -0.96 -19.30 -4.68
N ILE A 762 -2.04 -20.00 -4.33
CA ILE A 762 -2.21 -20.67 -3.05
C ILE A 762 -2.73 -22.09 -3.33
N ARG A 763 -1.91 -23.09 -3.03
CA ARG A 763 -2.23 -24.51 -3.28
C ARG A 763 -2.70 -24.77 -4.71
N GLY A 764 -2.01 -24.13 -5.68
CA GLY A 764 -2.28 -24.27 -7.11
C GLY A 764 -3.46 -23.46 -7.65
N GLN A 765 -4.15 -22.68 -6.81
CA GLN A 765 -5.24 -21.79 -7.20
C GLN A 765 -4.84 -20.32 -7.04
N THR A 766 -5.27 -19.47 -7.97
CA THR A 766 -5.03 -18.04 -7.89
C THR A 766 -5.97 -17.40 -6.88
N SER A 767 -5.42 -16.65 -5.91
CA SER A 767 -6.19 -15.94 -4.90
C SER A 767 -6.91 -14.71 -5.47
N ARG A 768 -7.90 -14.20 -4.72
CA ARG A 768 -8.36 -12.82 -4.91
C ARG A 768 -7.24 -11.86 -4.51
N PRO A 769 -7.14 -10.68 -5.13
CA PRO A 769 -6.17 -9.68 -4.75
C PRO A 769 -6.40 -9.15 -3.32
N PHE A 770 -5.32 -8.91 -2.58
CA PHE A 770 -5.37 -8.35 -1.23
C PHE A 770 -4.10 -7.56 -0.91
N ASN A 771 -4.10 -6.78 0.17
CA ASN A 771 -2.95 -5.97 0.58
C ASN A 771 -1.97 -6.77 1.43
N THR A 772 -0.69 -6.41 1.31
CA THR A 772 0.36 -6.85 2.23
C THR A 772 1.31 -5.70 2.56
N LEU A 773 1.69 -5.59 3.82
CA LEU A 773 2.80 -4.76 4.28
C LEU A 773 4.06 -5.61 4.24
N VAL A 774 4.98 -5.25 3.36
CA VAL A 774 6.24 -5.98 3.15
C VAL A 774 7.08 -5.98 4.43
N HIS A 775 7.61 -7.15 4.79
CA HIS A 775 8.52 -7.28 5.92
C HIS A 775 9.85 -6.58 5.64
N LYS A 776 10.31 -5.82 6.62
CA LYS A 776 11.60 -5.14 6.58
C LYS A 776 12.59 -5.88 7.46
N PRO A 777 13.67 -6.45 6.92
CA PRO A 777 14.63 -7.26 7.70
C PRO A 777 15.15 -6.55 8.93
N TRP A 778 15.46 -5.25 8.84
CA TRP A 778 16.01 -4.46 9.95
C TRP A 778 15.03 -4.24 11.11
N GLU A 779 13.73 -4.21 10.87
CA GLU A 779 12.69 -4.14 11.92
C GLU A 779 12.56 -5.47 12.68
N ARG A 780 13.03 -6.56 12.10
CA ARG A 780 13.05 -7.90 12.68
C ARG A 780 14.39 -8.26 13.33
N GLY A 781 15.26 -7.28 13.54
CA GLY A 781 16.54 -7.46 14.22
C GLY A 781 17.63 -8.10 13.36
N VAL A 782 17.40 -8.24 12.04
CA VAL A 782 18.43 -8.75 11.12
C VAL A 782 19.52 -7.69 10.95
N LYS A 783 20.74 -8.06 11.28
CA LYS A 783 21.90 -7.17 11.15
C LYS A 783 22.82 -7.68 10.05
N PRO A 784 23.20 -6.86 9.07
CA PRO A 784 24.18 -7.23 8.04
C PRO A 784 25.55 -7.54 8.68
N ASP A 785 26.15 -8.69 8.33
CA ASP A 785 27.54 -9.03 8.73
C ASP A 785 28.51 -8.59 7.62
N LEU A 786 28.97 -7.34 7.70
CA LEU A 786 29.88 -6.76 6.70
C LEU A 786 31.27 -7.44 6.70
N GLN A 787 31.71 -7.99 7.84
CA GLN A 787 32.98 -8.71 7.91
C GLN A 787 32.87 -10.07 7.20
N ALA A 788 31.80 -10.80 7.43
CA ALA A 788 31.51 -12.03 6.69
C ALA A 788 31.38 -11.78 5.20
N ALA A 789 30.69 -10.71 4.79
CA ALA A 789 30.57 -10.32 3.38
C ALA A 789 31.94 -10.08 2.73
N GLN A 790 32.86 -9.39 3.40
CA GLN A 790 34.21 -9.15 2.89
C GLN A 790 35.05 -10.43 2.78
N ALA A 791 35.00 -11.28 3.80
CA ALA A 791 35.67 -12.57 3.75
C ALA A 791 35.14 -13.48 2.64
N LEU A 792 33.82 -13.44 2.40
CA LEU A 792 33.15 -14.18 1.33
C LEU A 792 33.61 -13.70 -0.05
N LYS A 793 33.69 -12.39 -0.26
CA LYS A 793 34.19 -11.82 -1.53
C LYS A 793 35.60 -12.31 -1.80
N GLU A 794 36.49 -12.29 -0.82
CA GLU A 794 37.86 -12.72 -0.99
C GLU A 794 37.96 -14.25 -1.22
N PHE A 795 37.19 -15.04 -0.49
CA PHE A 795 37.10 -16.49 -0.70
C PHE A 795 36.65 -16.82 -2.14
N SER A 796 35.57 -16.22 -2.60
CA SER A 796 35.02 -16.44 -3.94
C SER A 796 36.00 -15.99 -5.03
N ARG A 797 36.63 -14.83 -4.84
CA ARG A 797 37.65 -14.28 -5.75
C ARG A 797 38.84 -15.23 -5.93
N LEU A 798 39.33 -15.80 -4.85
CA LEU A 798 40.46 -16.73 -4.88
C LEU A 798 40.07 -18.09 -5.48
N THR A 799 38.84 -18.55 -5.26
CA THR A 799 38.35 -19.84 -5.71
C THR A 799 38.01 -19.86 -7.18
N TYR A 800 37.30 -18.84 -7.68
CA TYR A 800 36.72 -18.81 -9.02
C TYR A 800 37.43 -17.87 -9.99
N GLY A 801 38.20 -16.88 -9.49
CA GLY A 801 38.95 -15.93 -10.30
C GLY A 801 40.37 -16.40 -10.57
N ARG A 802 40.87 -16.12 -11.78
CA ARG A 802 42.24 -16.42 -12.23
C ARG A 802 43.08 -15.13 -12.25
N ALA A 803 44.38 -15.24 -11.99
CA ALA A 803 45.28 -14.09 -12.05
C ALA A 803 45.23 -13.42 -13.43
N ARG A 804 45.10 -12.07 -13.45
CA ARG A 804 44.95 -11.27 -14.67
C ARG A 804 46.05 -11.56 -15.72
N GLU A 805 47.31 -11.64 -15.27
CA GLU A 805 48.44 -11.86 -16.16
C GLU A 805 48.35 -13.21 -16.91
N VAL A 806 47.90 -14.25 -16.19
CA VAL A 806 47.71 -15.61 -16.77
C VAL A 806 46.57 -15.58 -17.79
N VAL A 807 45.43 -14.93 -17.43
CA VAL A 807 44.29 -14.83 -18.36
C VAL A 807 44.64 -14.03 -19.61
N GLN A 808 45.27 -12.89 -19.44
CA GLN A 808 45.69 -12.05 -20.59
C GLN A 808 46.66 -12.76 -21.50
N LYS A 809 47.64 -13.45 -20.94
CA LYS A 809 48.60 -14.24 -21.74
C LYS A 809 47.89 -15.32 -22.56
N GLU A 810 47.01 -16.10 -21.92
CA GLU A 810 46.23 -17.13 -22.62
C GLU A 810 45.35 -16.56 -23.73
N ILE A 811 44.65 -15.46 -23.48
CA ILE A 811 43.79 -14.79 -24.46
C ILE A 811 44.60 -14.25 -25.63
N LEU A 812 45.76 -13.62 -25.37
CA LEU A 812 46.65 -13.09 -26.43
C LEU A 812 47.21 -14.21 -27.30
N GLU A 813 47.63 -15.34 -26.71
CA GLU A 813 48.13 -16.51 -27.45
C GLU A 813 47.01 -17.13 -28.31
N ARG A 814 45.79 -17.27 -27.78
CA ARG A 814 44.67 -17.87 -28.52
C ARG A 814 44.12 -16.96 -29.61
N SER A 815 43.99 -15.66 -29.38
CA SER A 815 43.44 -14.70 -30.34
C SER A 815 44.47 -14.15 -31.33
N GLN A 816 45.76 -14.34 -31.10
CA GLN A 816 46.88 -13.75 -31.82
C GLN A 816 46.84 -12.21 -31.95
N LEU A 817 46.16 -11.52 -31.08
CA LEU A 817 46.07 -10.05 -31.07
C LEU A 817 47.43 -9.36 -30.90
N ALA A 818 48.45 -10.07 -30.42
CA ALA A 818 49.81 -9.54 -30.19
C ALA A 818 50.80 -9.80 -31.32
N ARG A 819 50.45 -10.51 -32.38
CA ARG A 819 51.39 -10.69 -33.50
C ARG A 819 51.37 -9.45 -34.40
N PRO A 820 52.54 -8.79 -34.62
CA PRO A 820 52.62 -7.76 -35.65
C PRO A 820 52.24 -8.40 -36.99
N VAL A 821 51.39 -7.72 -37.77
CA VAL A 821 51.16 -8.07 -39.17
C VAL A 821 52.54 -8.08 -39.82
N ALA A 822 52.99 -9.26 -40.32
CA ALA A 822 54.25 -9.34 -41.07
C ALA A 822 54.16 -8.30 -42.18
N ALA A 823 55.11 -7.36 -42.20
CA ALA A 823 55.20 -6.41 -43.26
C ALA A 823 55.25 -7.18 -44.58
N PRO A 824 54.53 -6.75 -45.65
CA PRO A 824 54.58 -7.42 -46.94
C PRO A 824 56.07 -7.47 -47.36
N SER A 825 56.56 -8.69 -47.63
CA SER A 825 57.95 -8.92 -48.13
C SER A 825 58.22 -7.95 -49.29
N ALA A 826 59.15 -7.03 -49.08
CA ALA A 826 59.58 -6.13 -50.12
C ALA A 826 59.93 -7.00 -51.30
N MET A 827 59.25 -6.84 -52.42
CA MET A 827 59.68 -7.42 -53.73
C MET A 827 61.10 -6.93 -53.98
N THR A 828 62.06 -7.83 -53.99
CA THR A 828 63.42 -7.57 -54.51
C THR A 828 63.28 -7.07 -55.94
N PRO A 829 63.85 -5.92 -56.28
CA PRO A 829 63.85 -5.46 -57.68
C PRO A 829 64.63 -6.46 -58.53
N GLY A 830 63.93 -7.06 -59.47
CA GLY A 830 64.52 -7.97 -60.41
C GLY A 830 65.69 -7.28 -61.20
N GLU A 831 66.78 -7.94 -61.20
CA GLU A 831 67.95 -7.62 -62.10
C GLU A 831 67.53 -7.47 -63.59
N SER A 832 67.78 -6.31 -64.14
CA SER A 832 67.66 -6.05 -65.55
C SER A 832 68.75 -6.80 -66.21
N ASN A 833 68.41 -7.85 -66.92
CA ASN A 833 69.33 -8.45 -67.91
C ASN A 833 69.21 -7.77 -69.30
N LYS A 834 70.36 -7.45 -69.84
CA LYS A 834 70.65 -6.92 -71.22
C LYS A 834 69.96 -7.66 -72.35
#